data_0822d574082b9c2195025fe42134651e
#
_entry.id   0822d574082b9c2195025fe42134651e
#
_cell.length_a   1.000
_cell.length_b   1.000
_cell.length_c   1.000
_cell.angle_alpha   90.00
_cell.angle_beta   90.00
_cell.angle_gamma   90.00
#
_symmetry.space_group_name_H-M   'P 1'
#
loop_
_entity.id
_entity.type
_entity.pdbx_description
1 polymer ?
#
loop_
_entity_poly.entity_id
_entity_poly.type
_entity_poly.pdbx_seq_one_letter_code
_entity_poly.pdbx_strand_id
1 'polypeptide(L)'
;MLPLPTDLPEPELSRNTAVVLQKRYQRKNPDGSLEETPRDLFWRVAAAIAAQEAAYQSPYSPEALAREFYELMTSWKFLPNSPTLMNAGTDLGQLSACFVLPVGDSIEEIFDAVKYAAMIHKSGGGTGFSFSRLRPRDSRVGSTGGVASGPVSFLRIFNTATEQIKQGGTRRGANMGILRVDHPDILQFIRAKEKEGEFNNFNLSVGLTEAFMQAVEKDAPYDLRDPHTGEVAHRLRAREVFDLLVKKAWQSGDPGIVFLDRINRDNPTPDQGEIESTNPCGEQPLLPFEACNLGSVNLARFFTPGHENEADPARNGVDWTELARVVHLAVRFLDNVIDASRFPLEIITETVRKNRKIGLGVMGFADLLFQLNVPYDSPEGLALGERLMAFIQEEGHKASAQLAQERGPFPAYGSSVYAARKAGPYRNATVTTIAPTGTLSIIAGCSSGVEPLFALCFTRNILDGERLLEVNPYFEAALAQAGMCSPEIMEAVAAKGSVKDLDFLPEDLRRVFVTAMDMAPVWHLRMQAAFQRHTDNAVSKTVNLPHEATEKDIFDIYWLAYKEGCKGVTVYRDGCKSVQVLATGEGQKAMEQNQGAAQAADPGADATGEPQPLPQEAPTPSLSAGVRRRPDILWGFTQKVPTGLGTMYLTVNEVEGCPFEVFATIGKSGHSITAKAEAIGRLVSLALRSGVNVRDVIAQLKGIGGEHPVFRHKGLLLSIPDAIAWALENHYLHGEHVGMVSDIQGQVCPECGEALLFQEGCLTCPACGFSRCS
;
A
#
# COMPACT_ATOMS: atom_id res chain seq x y z
N MET A 1 29.17 2.64 18.25
CA MET A 1 28.68 1.41 17.59
C MET A 1 29.73 0.33 17.79
N LEU A 2 29.35 -0.93 18.06
CA LEU A 2 30.31 -2.04 18.17
C LEU A 2 31.06 -2.22 16.85
N PRO A 3 32.39 -2.46 16.85
CA PRO A 3 33.15 -2.70 15.64
C PRO A 3 32.67 -3.97 14.94
N LEU A 4 32.79 -4.03 13.61
CA LEU A 4 32.48 -5.22 12.84
C LEU A 4 33.54 -6.31 13.13
N PRO A 5 33.16 -7.49 13.66
CA PRO A 5 34.08 -8.59 13.85
C PRO A 5 34.54 -9.16 12.50
N THR A 6 35.82 -9.49 12.42
CA THR A 6 36.44 -10.03 11.18
C THR A 6 36.04 -11.48 10.88
N ASP A 7 35.58 -12.22 11.88
CA ASP A 7 35.22 -13.64 11.84
C ASP A 7 33.75 -13.89 11.51
N LEU A 8 32.94 -12.85 11.31
CA LEU A 8 31.53 -13.03 10.94
C LEU A 8 31.40 -13.56 9.50
N PRO A 9 30.57 -14.59 9.28
CA PRO A 9 30.33 -15.10 7.94
C PRO A 9 29.55 -14.10 7.10
N GLU A 10 29.77 -14.11 5.78
CA GLU A 10 28.92 -13.40 4.82
C GLU A 10 27.56 -14.10 4.74
N PRO A 11 26.44 -13.34 4.68
CA PRO A 11 25.14 -13.95 4.48
C PRO A 11 25.01 -14.55 3.07
N GLU A 12 24.44 -15.75 2.98
CA GLU A 12 24.10 -16.36 1.70
C GLU A 12 22.89 -15.64 1.10
N LEU A 13 23.06 -15.08 -0.11
CA LEU A 13 22.04 -14.27 -0.75
C LEU A 13 21.53 -14.92 -2.03
N SER A 14 20.22 -14.99 -2.19
CA SER A 14 19.63 -15.19 -3.50
C SER A 14 19.83 -13.93 -4.35
N ARG A 15 19.71 -14.07 -5.69
CA ARG A 15 19.78 -12.92 -6.61
C ARG A 15 18.74 -11.85 -6.23
N ASN A 16 17.51 -12.26 -5.89
CA ASN A 16 16.44 -11.35 -5.50
C ASN A 16 16.75 -10.65 -4.19
N THR A 17 17.24 -11.37 -3.19
CA THR A 17 17.69 -10.81 -1.91
C THR A 17 18.73 -9.73 -2.14
N ALA A 18 19.77 -10.02 -2.92
CA ALA A 18 20.84 -9.06 -3.21
C ALA A 18 20.33 -7.78 -3.85
N VAL A 19 19.45 -7.89 -4.87
CA VAL A 19 18.86 -6.74 -5.55
C VAL A 19 17.99 -5.90 -4.62
N VAL A 20 17.19 -6.54 -3.77
CA VAL A 20 16.30 -5.82 -2.84
C VAL A 20 17.10 -5.11 -1.76
N LEU A 21 18.12 -5.77 -1.18
CA LEU A 21 19.00 -5.15 -0.18
C LEU A 21 19.74 -3.95 -0.77
N GLN A 22 20.33 -4.09 -1.96
CA GLN A 22 21.04 -3.02 -2.65
C GLN A 22 20.16 -1.81 -2.96
N LYS A 23 18.95 -2.05 -3.45
CA LYS A 23 18.06 -0.95 -3.87
C LYS A 23 17.44 -0.20 -2.70
N ARG A 24 17.12 -0.87 -1.58
CA ARG A 24 16.24 -0.32 -0.54
C ARG A 24 16.84 -0.24 0.86
N TYR A 25 17.86 -1.05 1.20
CA TYR A 25 18.28 -1.23 2.60
C TYR A 25 19.73 -0.85 2.86
N GLN A 26 20.64 -1.13 1.91
CA GLN A 26 22.05 -0.77 2.04
C GLN A 26 22.22 0.76 1.95
N ARG A 27 23.04 1.30 2.82
CA ARG A 27 23.40 2.72 2.82
C ARG A 27 24.17 3.07 1.57
N LYS A 28 23.96 4.30 1.12
CA LYS A 28 24.58 4.84 -0.10
C LYS A 28 25.29 6.12 0.21
N ASN A 29 26.43 6.31 -0.44
CA ASN A 29 27.14 7.56 -0.47
C ASN A 29 26.34 8.65 -1.23
N PRO A 30 26.70 9.94 -1.07
CA PRO A 30 26.03 11.02 -1.81
C PRO A 30 26.08 10.89 -3.35
N ASP A 31 27.06 10.16 -3.88
CA ASP A 31 27.20 9.85 -5.32
C ASP A 31 26.34 8.67 -5.79
N GLY A 32 25.61 8.00 -4.85
CA GLY A 32 24.75 6.86 -5.12
C GLY A 32 25.46 5.50 -5.05
N SER A 33 26.78 5.45 -4.88
CA SER A 33 27.52 4.22 -4.65
C SER A 33 27.18 3.60 -3.29
N LEU A 34 27.38 2.27 -3.15
CA LEU A 34 27.11 1.57 -1.90
C LEU A 34 28.19 1.93 -0.86
N GLU A 35 27.73 2.27 0.35
CA GLU A 35 28.57 2.54 1.53
C GLU A 35 28.81 1.26 2.35
N GLU A 36 27.86 0.31 2.31
CA GLU A 36 27.91 -0.91 3.13
C GLU A 36 27.63 -2.17 2.31
N THR A 37 28.24 -3.28 2.71
CA THR A 37 27.93 -4.64 2.23
C THR A 37 26.70 -5.19 2.95
N PRO A 38 26.11 -6.32 2.51
CA PRO A 38 25.05 -7.00 3.27
C PRO A 38 25.49 -7.40 4.69
N ARG A 39 26.74 -7.84 4.88
CA ARG A 39 27.30 -8.12 6.19
C ARG A 39 27.34 -6.89 7.08
N ASP A 40 27.79 -5.76 6.55
CA ASP A 40 27.83 -4.49 7.29
C ASP A 40 26.42 -4.04 7.70
N LEU A 41 25.44 -4.18 6.78
CA LEU A 41 24.05 -3.85 7.07
C LEU A 41 23.50 -4.67 8.25
N PHE A 42 23.59 -5.99 8.20
CA PHE A 42 23.05 -6.85 9.26
C PHE A 42 23.82 -6.67 10.57
N TRP A 43 25.14 -6.44 10.53
CA TRP A 43 25.91 -6.14 11.72
C TRP A 43 25.53 -4.77 12.31
N ARG A 44 25.37 -3.74 11.49
CA ARG A 44 24.93 -2.41 11.94
C ARG A 44 23.60 -2.50 12.71
N VAL A 45 22.65 -3.24 12.17
CA VAL A 45 21.35 -3.46 12.82
C VAL A 45 21.54 -4.23 14.14
N ALA A 46 22.21 -5.38 14.11
CA ALA A 46 22.43 -6.22 15.28
C ALA A 46 23.14 -5.45 16.40
N ALA A 47 24.23 -4.75 16.07
CA ALA A 47 25.03 -3.98 17.02
C ALA A 47 24.24 -2.80 17.65
N ALA A 48 23.45 -2.07 16.83
CA ALA A 48 22.65 -0.94 17.31
C ALA A 48 21.55 -1.40 18.28
N ILE A 49 20.92 -2.54 18.03
CA ILE A 49 19.86 -3.07 18.87
C ILE A 49 20.44 -3.75 20.13
N ALA A 50 21.51 -4.51 20.00
CA ALA A 50 22.16 -5.15 21.15
C ALA A 50 22.80 -4.13 22.12
N ALA A 51 23.21 -2.96 21.63
CA ALA A 51 23.79 -1.91 22.48
C ALA A 51 22.83 -1.45 23.61
N GLN A 52 21.52 -1.65 23.46
CA GLN A 52 20.53 -1.28 24.47
C GLN A 52 20.65 -2.11 25.76
N GLU A 53 21.26 -3.31 25.70
CA GLU A 53 21.52 -4.15 26.88
C GLU A 53 22.38 -3.44 27.93
N ALA A 54 23.23 -2.51 27.50
CA ALA A 54 24.08 -1.76 28.43
C ALA A 54 23.29 -0.91 29.45
N ALA A 55 22.03 -0.59 29.16
CA ALA A 55 21.14 0.13 30.08
C ALA A 55 20.53 -0.76 31.17
N TYR A 56 20.69 -2.07 31.06
CA TYR A 56 20.08 -3.06 31.93
C TYR A 56 21.17 -3.95 32.59
N GLN A 57 20.84 -4.58 33.72
CA GLN A 57 21.66 -5.64 34.31
C GLN A 57 21.43 -6.96 33.56
N SER A 58 21.77 -6.95 32.26
CA SER A 58 21.54 -8.08 31.37
C SER A 58 22.52 -9.23 31.62
N PRO A 59 22.09 -10.47 31.46
CA PRO A 59 23.02 -11.61 31.46
C PRO A 59 23.90 -11.68 30.20
N TYR A 60 23.57 -10.88 29.18
CA TYR A 60 24.30 -10.86 27.92
C TYR A 60 25.21 -9.62 27.82
N SER A 61 26.43 -9.80 27.32
CA SER A 61 27.21 -8.66 26.84
C SER A 61 26.62 -8.15 25.51
N PRO A 62 26.65 -6.84 25.27
CA PRO A 62 26.16 -6.29 23.99
C PRO A 62 26.81 -6.91 22.75
N GLU A 63 28.09 -7.27 22.81
CA GLU A 63 28.79 -7.90 21.69
C GLU A 63 28.31 -9.34 21.45
N ALA A 64 28.18 -10.16 22.50
CA ALA A 64 27.67 -11.51 22.38
C ALA A 64 26.26 -11.54 21.83
N LEU A 65 25.39 -10.66 22.32
CA LEU A 65 24.02 -10.55 21.82
C LEU A 65 23.95 -10.00 20.38
N ALA A 66 24.87 -9.10 20.00
CA ALA A 66 24.94 -8.63 18.63
C ALA A 66 25.27 -9.78 17.64
N ARG A 67 26.14 -10.73 18.05
CA ARG A 67 26.44 -11.94 17.25
C ARG A 67 25.22 -12.85 17.12
N GLU A 68 24.48 -13.07 18.20
CA GLU A 68 23.20 -13.81 18.19
C GLU A 68 22.16 -13.15 17.26
N PHE A 69 22.00 -11.84 17.35
CA PHE A 69 21.09 -11.08 16.48
C PHE A 69 21.52 -11.09 15.01
N TYR A 70 22.84 -11.03 14.75
CA TYR A 70 23.37 -11.16 13.40
C TYR A 70 23.05 -12.53 12.81
N GLU A 71 23.38 -13.61 13.54
CA GLU A 71 23.09 -14.97 13.11
C GLU A 71 21.60 -15.20 12.89
N LEU A 72 20.76 -14.69 13.80
CA LEU A 72 19.31 -14.79 13.70
C LEU A 72 18.77 -14.22 12.37
N MET A 73 19.31 -13.07 11.94
CA MET A 73 18.89 -12.42 10.70
C MET A 73 19.52 -13.08 9.46
N THR A 74 20.80 -13.44 9.51
CA THR A 74 21.54 -13.97 8.35
C THR A 74 21.30 -15.45 8.07
N SER A 75 20.83 -16.20 9.08
CA SER A 75 20.27 -17.55 8.89
C SER A 75 18.84 -17.55 8.33
N TRP A 76 18.27 -16.38 8.11
CA TRP A 76 16.90 -16.18 7.64
C TRP A 76 15.83 -16.79 8.55
N LYS A 77 16.12 -16.99 9.84
CA LYS A 77 15.16 -17.48 10.83
C LYS A 77 14.21 -16.38 11.31
N PHE A 78 14.67 -15.14 11.32
CA PHE A 78 13.91 -13.96 11.75
C PHE A 78 14.39 -12.71 11.02
N LEU A 79 13.46 -11.84 10.63
CA LEU A 79 13.77 -10.49 10.17
C LEU A 79 12.90 -9.45 10.87
N PRO A 80 13.47 -8.32 11.31
CA PRO A 80 12.71 -7.19 11.81
C PRO A 80 12.08 -6.43 10.63
N ASN A 81 11.15 -5.53 10.93
CA ASN A 81 10.49 -4.69 9.93
C ASN A 81 11.48 -3.82 9.13
N SER A 82 11.05 -3.38 7.94
CA SER A 82 11.86 -2.58 7.04
C SER A 82 12.44 -1.31 7.69
N PRO A 83 11.71 -0.49 8.49
CA PRO A 83 12.30 0.65 9.15
C PRO A 83 13.46 0.29 10.09
N THR A 84 13.40 -0.83 10.79
CA THR A 84 14.52 -1.30 11.62
C THR A 84 15.74 -1.65 10.78
N LEU A 85 15.57 -2.41 9.68
CA LEU A 85 16.67 -2.76 8.77
C LEU A 85 17.29 -1.52 8.12
N MET A 86 16.46 -0.53 7.76
CA MET A 86 16.93 0.70 7.09
C MET A 86 17.63 1.66 8.06
N ASN A 87 17.05 1.89 9.24
CA ASN A 87 17.35 3.06 10.07
C ASN A 87 18.12 2.73 11.36
N ALA A 88 18.22 1.44 11.79
CA ALA A 88 18.96 1.10 13.00
C ALA A 88 20.44 1.46 12.84
N GLY A 89 20.99 2.18 13.82
CA GLY A 89 22.37 2.66 13.78
C GLY A 89 22.65 3.82 12.84
N THR A 90 21.60 4.48 12.32
CA THR A 90 21.70 5.73 11.52
C THR A 90 21.20 6.93 12.31
N ASP A 91 21.47 8.15 11.81
CA ASP A 91 21.01 9.40 12.44
C ASP A 91 19.49 9.52 12.49
N LEU A 92 18.78 8.97 11.50
CA LEU A 92 17.32 8.99 11.46
C LEU A 92 16.72 8.19 12.62
N GLY A 93 17.21 6.97 12.86
CA GLY A 93 16.93 6.16 14.03
C GLY A 93 15.47 5.83 14.33
N GLN A 94 14.52 6.13 13.46
CA GLN A 94 13.11 5.73 13.60
C GLN A 94 12.95 4.28 13.12
N LEU A 95 12.52 3.36 14.01
CA LEU A 95 12.56 1.92 13.78
C LEU A 95 11.18 1.25 13.69
N SER A 96 10.11 1.95 14.04
CA SER A 96 8.75 1.41 14.04
C SER A 96 8.10 1.49 12.66
N ALA A 97 7.28 0.48 12.32
CA ALA A 97 6.58 0.44 11.04
C ALA A 97 5.17 1.03 11.10
N CYS A 98 4.50 0.93 12.25
CA CYS A 98 3.07 1.14 12.42
C CYS A 98 2.80 2.24 13.44
N PHE A 99 1.93 3.19 13.07
CA PHE A 99 1.55 4.33 13.91
C PHE A 99 0.04 4.56 13.81
N VAL A 100 -0.58 5.00 14.90
CA VAL A 100 -1.94 5.53 14.88
C VAL A 100 -1.93 6.94 15.45
N LEU A 101 -2.57 7.86 14.73
CA LEU A 101 -2.68 9.27 15.11
C LEU A 101 -4.16 9.63 15.30
N PRO A 102 -4.52 10.42 16.31
CA PRO A 102 -5.87 10.92 16.47
C PRO A 102 -6.18 11.99 15.43
N VAL A 103 -7.45 12.10 15.05
CA VAL A 103 -8.00 13.23 14.29
C VAL A 103 -9.10 13.84 15.14
N GLY A 104 -8.82 14.99 15.74
CA GLY A 104 -9.80 15.75 16.52
C GLY A 104 -10.72 16.59 15.62
N ASP A 105 -11.78 17.17 16.21
CA ASP A 105 -12.85 17.89 15.48
C ASP A 105 -12.57 19.41 15.37
N SER A 106 -11.32 19.81 15.30
CA SER A 106 -10.90 21.19 15.05
C SER A 106 -9.94 21.26 13.84
N ILE A 107 -9.88 22.41 13.18
CA ILE A 107 -8.95 22.61 12.06
C ILE A 107 -7.50 22.43 12.52
N GLU A 108 -7.16 22.94 13.70
CA GLU A 108 -5.81 22.77 14.29
C GLU A 108 -5.45 21.30 14.44
N GLU A 109 -6.29 20.50 15.09
CA GLU A 109 -6.04 19.09 15.34
C GLU A 109 -5.98 18.27 14.04
N ILE A 110 -6.84 18.60 13.05
CA ILE A 110 -6.83 17.95 11.73
C ILE A 110 -5.49 18.21 11.03
N PHE A 111 -5.03 19.48 10.97
CA PHE A 111 -3.78 19.82 10.29
C PHE A 111 -2.55 19.39 11.08
N ASP A 112 -2.60 19.35 12.41
CA ASP A 112 -1.57 18.72 13.21
C ASP A 112 -1.45 17.22 12.90
N ALA A 113 -2.55 16.49 12.75
CA ALA A 113 -2.53 15.09 12.34
C ALA A 113 -1.90 14.92 10.94
N VAL A 114 -2.18 15.80 9.96
CA VAL A 114 -1.53 15.82 8.64
C VAL A 114 -0.03 16.06 8.76
N LYS A 115 0.39 17.05 9.56
CA LYS A 115 1.80 17.36 9.82
C LYS A 115 2.54 16.17 10.44
N TYR A 116 1.94 15.53 11.45
CA TYR A 116 2.52 14.38 12.14
C TYR A 116 2.63 13.16 11.20
N ALA A 117 1.61 12.93 10.38
CA ALA A 117 1.67 11.90 9.32
C ALA A 117 2.84 12.14 8.38
N ALA A 118 3.05 13.38 7.93
CA ALA A 118 4.16 13.77 7.07
C ALA A 118 5.53 13.45 7.69
N MET A 119 5.71 13.74 8.98
CA MET A 119 6.94 13.46 9.73
C MET A 119 7.20 11.95 9.85
N ILE A 120 6.14 11.16 10.08
CA ILE A 120 6.21 9.69 10.17
C ILE A 120 6.52 9.09 8.79
N HIS A 121 5.82 9.51 7.74
CA HIS A 121 6.06 9.02 6.37
C HIS A 121 7.48 9.32 5.89
N LYS A 122 8.04 10.49 6.22
CA LYS A 122 9.44 10.84 5.93
C LYS A 122 10.41 9.80 6.49
N SER A 123 10.10 9.19 7.62
CA SER A 123 10.92 8.19 8.30
C SER A 123 10.57 6.73 7.95
N GLY A 124 9.59 6.50 7.06
CA GLY A 124 9.20 5.17 6.55
C GLY A 124 8.11 4.46 7.34
N GLY A 125 7.47 5.13 8.31
CA GLY A 125 6.32 4.60 9.02
C GLY A 125 5.03 4.68 8.20
N GLY A 126 4.09 3.76 8.44
CA GLY A 126 2.70 3.81 7.97
C GLY A 126 1.77 4.31 9.06
N THR A 127 0.75 5.08 8.70
CA THR A 127 -0.15 5.74 9.66
C THR A 127 -1.58 5.25 9.55
N GLY A 128 -2.30 5.21 10.65
CA GLY A 128 -3.71 4.96 10.71
C GLY A 128 -4.47 6.07 11.42
N PHE A 129 -5.69 6.32 10.97
CA PHE A 129 -6.55 7.38 11.46
C PHE A 129 -7.97 6.88 11.65
N SER A 130 -8.64 7.31 12.72
CA SER A 130 -10.08 7.29 12.83
C SER A 130 -10.63 8.68 12.54
N PHE A 131 -11.52 8.77 11.57
CA PHE A 131 -12.24 9.99 11.24
C PHE A 131 -13.59 10.10 11.97
N SER A 132 -13.86 9.18 12.91
CA SER A 132 -15.14 9.02 13.57
C SER A 132 -15.47 10.11 14.58
N ARG A 133 -14.48 10.88 15.01
CA ARG A 133 -14.68 12.02 15.94
C ARG A 133 -15.08 13.31 15.20
N LEU A 134 -14.89 13.38 13.88
CA LEU A 134 -15.25 14.56 13.10
C LEU A 134 -16.77 14.68 13.02
N ARG A 135 -17.26 15.91 13.18
CA ARG A 135 -18.69 16.21 12.98
C ARG A 135 -19.11 15.89 11.56
N PRO A 136 -20.36 15.45 11.33
CA PRO A 136 -20.85 15.10 10.01
C PRO A 136 -20.92 16.33 9.10
N ARG A 137 -20.94 16.04 7.80
CA ARG A 137 -21.17 17.03 6.76
C ARG A 137 -22.46 17.82 7.05
N ASP A 138 -22.45 19.09 6.67
CA ASP A 138 -23.55 20.04 6.83
C ASP A 138 -23.91 20.41 8.28
N SER A 139 -23.16 19.90 9.28
CA SER A 139 -23.27 20.33 10.68
C SER A 139 -22.85 21.80 10.81
N ARG A 140 -23.55 22.57 11.66
CA ARG A 140 -23.22 23.97 11.92
C ARG A 140 -21.88 24.12 12.66
N VAL A 141 -21.04 25.01 12.16
CA VAL A 141 -19.79 25.40 12.81
C VAL A 141 -20.04 26.65 13.65
N GLY A 142 -20.08 26.50 14.96
CA GLY A 142 -20.42 27.60 15.89
C GLY A 142 -19.48 28.81 15.79
N SER A 143 -18.19 28.61 15.51
CA SER A 143 -17.17 29.69 15.44
C SER A 143 -17.27 30.56 14.18
N THR A 144 -17.78 30.03 13.07
CA THR A 144 -17.81 30.71 11.76
C THR A 144 -19.22 30.94 11.23
N GLY A 145 -20.22 30.31 11.82
CA GLY A 145 -21.60 30.29 11.29
C GLY A 145 -21.80 29.51 10.00
N GLY A 146 -20.73 28.86 9.49
CA GLY A 146 -20.75 28.02 8.29
C GLY A 146 -21.17 26.60 8.58
N VAL A 147 -20.97 25.72 7.56
CA VAL A 147 -21.26 24.29 7.63
C VAL A 147 -19.99 23.46 7.48
N ALA A 148 -19.94 22.30 8.15
CA ALA A 148 -18.83 21.37 8.11
C ALA A 148 -18.79 20.61 6.79
N SER A 149 -17.57 20.29 6.34
CA SER A 149 -17.31 19.53 5.10
C SER A 149 -17.44 18.01 5.29
N GLY A 150 -17.38 17.53 6.54
CA GLY A 150 -17.43 16.11 6.91
C GLY A 150 -16.14 15.33 6.71
N PRO A 151 -16.08 14.09 7.23
CA PRO A 151 -14.86 13.25 7.28
C PRO A 151 -14.23 12.97 5.93
N VAL A 152 -15.03 12.69 4.89
CA VAL A 152 -14.52 12.31 3.56
C VAL A 152 -13.78 13.47 2.87
N SER A 153 -14.19 14.71 3.14
CA SER A 153 -13.49 15.89 2.61
C SER A 153 -12.09 16.03 3.24
N PHE A 154 -11.99 15.83 4.54
CA PHE A 154 -10.69 15.85 5.23
C PHE A 154 -9.81 14.67 4.84
N LEU A 155 -10.37 13.46 4.69
CA LEU A 155 -9.66 12.29 4.18
C LEU A 155 -8.92 12.61 2.85
N ARG A 156 -9.53 13.42 1.98
CA ARG A 156 -8.95 13.87 0.71
C ARG A 156 -7.70 14.74 0.90
N ILE A 157 -7.68 15.60 1.93
CA ILE A 157 -6.50 16.41 2.31
C ILE A 157 -5.34 15.51 2.72
N PHE A 158 -5.60 14.53 3.60
CA PHE A 158 -4.58 13.54 4.02
C PHE A 158 -4.03 12.75 2.83
N ASN A 159 -4.90 12.31 1.90
CA ASN A 159 -4.48 11.58 0.71
C ASN A 159 -3.54 12.42 -0.16
N THR A 160 -3.91 13.68 -0.44
CA THR A 160 -3.11 14.60 -1.25
C THR A 160 -1.77 14.91 -0.60
N ALA A 161 -1.76 15.17 0.73
CA ALA A 161 -0.52 15.38 1.46
C ALA A 161 0.41 14.16 1.39
N THR A 162 -0.13 12.95 1.56
CA THR A 162 0.63 11.70 1.50
C THR A 162 1.20 11.45 0.10
N GLU A 163 0.49 11.81 -0.96
CA GLU A 163 0.95 11.64 -2.34
C GLU A 163 2.22 12.45 -2.63
N GLN A 164 2.35 13.62 -2.02
CA GLN A 164 3.50 14.50 -2.23
C GLN A 164 4.72 14.11 -1.38
N ILE A 165 4.54 13.34 -0.31
CA ILE A 165 5.60 12.97 0.62
C ILE A 165 6.15 11.59 0.27
N LYS A 166 7.37 11.58 -0.29
CA LYS A 166 8.11 10.35 -0.61
C LYS A 166 9.37 10.30 0.23
N GLN A 167 9.57 9.19 0.95
CA GLN A 167 10.82 8.94 1.68
C GLN A 167 11.96 8.68 0.67
N GLY A 168 12.82 9.65 0.44
CA GLY A 168 14.04 9.49 -0.38
C GLY A 168 13.84 8.78 -1.72
N GLY A 169 12.63 8.76 -2.30
CA GLY A 169 12.29 8.04 -3.52
C GLY A 169 12.01 6.54 -3.35
N THR A 170 12.16 5.95 -2.15
CA THR A 170 12.17 4.49 -1.95
C THR A 170 10.86 3.90 -1.42
N ARG A 171 10.07 4.64 -0.63
CA ARG A 171 8.79 4.14 -0.09
C ARG A 171 7.72 5.22 -0.13
N ARG A 172 6.52 4.87 -0.63
CA ARG A 172 5.32 5.72 -0.52
C ARG A 172 4.77 5.64 0.90
N GLY A 173 4.25 6.76 1.42
CA GLY A 173 3.40 6.76 2.59
C GLY A 173 2.13 5.93 2.33
N ALA A 174 1.68 5.21 3.35
CA ALA A 174 0.44 4.45 3.30
C ALA A 174 -0.38 4.78 4.55
N ASN A 175 -1.70 4.88 4.39
CA ASN A 175 -2.62 5.23 5.46
C ASN A 175 -3.74 4.19 5.58
N MET A 176 -4.26 4.04 6.80
CA MET A 176 -5.56 3.48 7.08
C MET A 176 -6.52 4.60 7.44
N GLY A 177 -7.70 4.61 6.84
CA GLY A 177 -8.80 5.47 7.23
C GLY A 177 -9.97 4.62 7.74
N ILE A 178 -10.38 4.85 8.98
CA ILE A 178 -11.52 4.16 9.59
C ILE A 178 -12.64 5.16 9.88
N LEU A 179 -13.86 4.78 9.55
CA LEU A 179 -15.07 5.45 10.01
C LEU A 179 -15.99 4.43 10.67
N ARG A 180 -16.51 4.77 11.87
CA ARG A 180 -17.49 3.93 12.57
C ARG A 180 -18.77 3.82 11.76
N VAL A 181 -19.38 2.65 11.79
CA VAL A 181 -20.61 2.36 11.03
C VAL A 181 -21.80 3.22 11.48
N ASP A 182 -21.79 3.69 12.72
CA ASP A 182 -22.83 4.54 13.32
C ASP A 182 -22.62 6.05 13.09
N HIS A 183 -21.59 6.44 12.28
CA HIS A 183 -21.38 7.84 11.91
C HIS A 183 -22.39 8.30 10.83
N PRO A 184 -22.94 9.52 10.89
CA PRO A 184 -23.93 10.01 9.91
C PRO A 184 -23.45 9.98 8.45
N ASP A 185 -22.15 10.19 8.18
CA ASP A 185 -21.57 10.17 6.83
C ASP A 185 -21.14 8.78 6.34
N ILE A 186 -21.56 7.71 7.01
CA ILE A 186 -21.08 6.35 6.69
C ILE A 186 -21.37 5.93 5.24
N LEU A 187 -22.52 6.31 4.69
CA LEU A 187 -22.87 5.97 3.29
C LEU A 187 -21.93 6.64 2.30
N GLN A 188 -21.50 7.87 2.57
CA GLN A 188 -20.53 8.59 1.73
C GLN A 188 -19.14 7.95 1.84
N PHE A 189 -18.75 7.55 3.04
CA PHE A 189 -17.47 6.90 3.28
C PHE A 189 -17.38 5.53 2.57
N ILE A 190 -18.41 4.70 2.63
CA ILE A 190 -18.47 3.41 1.93
C ILE A 190 -18.29 3.58 0.41
N ARG A 191 -18.76 4.70 -0.15
CA ARG A 191 -18.65 5.03 -1.58
C ARG A 191 -17.39 5.81 -1.94
N ALA A 192 -16.51 6.11 -1.00
CA ALA A 192 -15.39 7.05 -1.21
C ALA A 192 -14.45 6.62 -2.36
N LYS A 193 -14.24 5.32 -2.58
CA LYS A 193 -13.42 4.74 -3.66
C LYS A 193 -14.24 4.24 -4.87
N GLU A 194 -15.43 4.75 -5.08
CA GLU A 194 -16.28 4.36 -6.20
C GLU A 194 -15.69 4.75 -7.55
N LYS A 195 -14.91 5.85 -7.59
CA LYS A 195 -14.15 6.25 -8.76
C LYS A 195 -12.73 5.72 -8.64
N GLU A 196 -12.27 5.04 -9.69
CA GLU A 196 -10.91 4.55 -9.76
C GLU A 196 -9.91 5.71 -9.68
N GLY A 197 -8.80 5.50 -8.96
CA GLY A 197 -7.78 6.52 -8.77
C GLY A 197 -8.00 7.43 -7.55
N GLU A 198 -9.18 7.43 -6.91
CA GLU A 198 -9.39 8.18 -5.68
C GLU A 198 -8.80 7.45 -4.45
N PHE A 199 -8.21 8.21 -3.52
CA PHE A 199 -7.64 7.72 -2.25
C PHE A 199 -6.62 6.58 -2.39
N ASN A 200 -5.75 6.63 -3.39
CA ASN A 200 -4.74 5.60 -3.68
C ASN A 200 -3.72 5.36 -2.55
N ASN A 201 -3.56 6.32 -1.64
CA ASN A 201 -2.66 6.20 -0.50
C ASN A 201 -3.37 5.76 0.80
N PHE A 202 -4.64 5.42 0.69
CA PHE A 202 -5.47 4.94 1.80
C PHE A 202 -5.99 3.53 1.57
N ASN A 203 -5.92 2.70 2.58
CA ASN A 203 -6.80 1.57 2.78
C ASN A 203 -7.98 2.10 3.62
N LEU A 204 -9.21 1.87 3.18
CA LEU A 204 -10.40 2.29 3.90
C LEU A 204 -11.06 1.09 4.57
N SER A 205 -11.46 1.25 5.83
CA SER A 205 -12.18 0.22 6.56
C SER A 205 -13.36 0.81 7.35
N VAL A 206 -14.47 0.10 7.35
CA VAL A 206 -15.62 0.45 8.21
C VAL A 206 -15.42 -0.19 9.57
N GLY A 207 -15.48 0.62 10.62
CA GLY A 207 -15.45 0.17 12.01
C GLY A 207 -16.82 -0.36 12.43
N LEU A 208 -16.99 -1.67 12.40
CA LEU A 208 -18.25 -2.35 12.77
C LEU A 208 -18.33 -2.56 14.28
N THR A 209 -19.55 -2.40 14.81
CA THR A 209 -19.87 -2.68 16.22
C THR A 209 -20.67 -3.97 16.36
N GLU A 210 -20.60 -4.59 17.53
CA GLU A 210 -21.41 -5.78 17.87
C GLU A 210 -22.90 -5.49 17.72
N ALA A 211 -23.35 -4.30 18.16
CA ALA A 211 -24.74 -3.86 18.04
C ALA A 211 -25.20 -3.76 16.57
N PHE A 212 -24.33 -3.26 15.68
CA PHE A 212 -24.63 -3.21 14.25
C PHE A 212 -24.75 -4.61 13.66
N MET A 213 -23.80 -5.52 13.96
CA MET A 213 -23.85 -6.89 13.44
C MET A 213 -25.08 -7.66 13.89
N GLN A 214 -25.50 -7.46 15.14
CA GLN A 214 -26.77 -8.02 15.66
C GLN A 214 -28.00 -7.41 14.95
N ALA A 215 -27.95 -6.12 14.60
CA ALA A 215 -29.01 -5.48 13.83
C ALA A 215 -29.06 -6.02 12.39
N VAL A 216 -27.90 -6.31 11.75
CA VAL A 216 -27.83 -6.99 10.45
C VAL A 216 -28.48 -8.37 10.51
N GLU A 217 -28.16 -9.16 11.55
CA GLU A 217 -28.71 -10.52 11.75
C GLU A 217 -30.25 -10.51 11.87
N LYS A 218 -30.79 -9.50 12.57
CA LYS A 218 -32.24 -9.35 12.85
C LYS A 218 -32.97 -8.53 11.78
N ASP A 219 -32.27 -8.08 10.73
CA ASP A 219 -32.76 -7.12 9.73
C ASP A 219 -33.45 -5.90 10.41
N ALA A 220 -32.81 -5.38 11.45
CA ALA A 220 -33.33 -4.29 12.28
C ALA A 220 -32.72 -2.92 11.86
N PRO A 221 -33.40 -1.81 12.18
CA PRO A 221 -32.79 -0.49 12.07
C PRO A 221 -31.73 -0.27 13.15
N TYR A 222 -30.77 0.62 12.85
CA TYR A 222 -29.79 1.12 13.80
C TYR A 222 -29.65 2.64 13.70
N ASP A 223 -29.18 3.26 14.79
CA ASP A 223 -29.03 4.70 14.89
C ASP A 223 -27.68 5.16 14.34
N LEU A 224 -27.70 6.20 13.52
CA LEU A 224 -26.53 7.02 13.21
C LEU A 224 -26.48 8.17 14.22
N ARG A 225 -25.33 8.33 14.88
CA ARG A 225 -25.16 9.31 15.96
C ARG A 225 -24.14 10.38 15.58
N ASP A 226 -24.51 11.62 15.82
CA ASP A 226 -23.57 12.73 15.72
C ASP A 226 -22.48 12.56 16.81
N PRO A 227 -21.18 12.44 16.45
CA PRO A 227 -20.12 12.19 17.43
C PRO A 227 -19.89 13.37 18.39
N HIS A 228 -20.33 14.58 18.02
CA HIS A 228 -20.16 15.78 18.82
C HIS A 228 -21.27 15.94 19.87
N THR A 229 -22.52 15.67 19.51
CA THR A 229 -23.68 15.84 20.39
C THR A 229 -24.14 14.55 21.03
N GLY A 230 -23.81 13.38 20.46
CA GLY A 230 -24.32 12.06 20.85
C GLY A 230 -25.77 11.80 20.42
N GLU A 231 -26.42 12.78 19.79
CA GLU A 231 -27.82 12.66 19.37
C GLU A 231 -27.97 11.76 18.14
N VAL A 232 -29.15 11.16 18.00
CA VAL A 232 -29.50 10.37 16.82
C VAL A 232 -29.79 11.31 15.65
N ALA A 233 -28.90 11.35 14.66
CA ALA A 233 -29.08 12.14 13.45
C ALA A 233 -30.05 11.46 12.46
N HIS A 234 -29.88 10.14 12.24
CA HIS A 234 -30.66 9.35 11.30
C HIS A 234 -30.82 7.91 11.79
N ARG A 235 -31.73 7.17 11.17
CA ARG A 235 -31.85 5.72 11.30
C ARG A 235 -31.81 5.06 9.94
N LEU A 236 -31.03 3.98 9.84
CA LEU A 236 -30.93 3.17 8.62
C LEU A 236 -31.20 1.70 8.94
N ARG A 237 -31.57 0.93 7.94
CA ARG A 237 -31.62 -0.54 8.06
C ARG A 237 -30.20 -1.08 8.01
N ALA A 238 -29.80 -1.82 9.02
CA ALA A 238 -28.45 -2.33 9.13
C ALA A 238 -28.08 -3.25 7.96
N ARG A 239 -29.04 -4.07 7.50
CA ARG A 239 -28.86 -4.97 6.36
C ARG A 239 -28.56 -4.21 5.07
N GLU A 240 -29.26 -3.14 4.77
CA GLU A 240 -29.04 -2.33 3.57
C GLU A 240 -27.65 -1.68 3.55
N VAL A 241 -27.16 -1.22 4.71
CA VAL A 241 -25.82 -0.65 4.83
C VAL A 241 -24.74 -1.72 4.67
N PHE A 242 -24.97 -2.90 5.24
CA PHE A 242 -24.05 -4.03 5.10
C PHE A 242 -23.99 -4.54 3.65
N ASP A 243 -25.14 -4.64 2.97
CA ASP A 243 -25.21 -5.04 1.56
C ASP A 243 -24.51 -4.00 0.65
N LEU A 244 -24.64 -2.70 0.94
CA LEU A 244 -23.91 -1.65 0.23
C LEU A 244 -22.39 -1.79 0.42
N LEU A 245 -21.94 -2.05 1.66
CA LEU A 245 -20.54 -2.27 1.99
C LEU A 245 -19.98 -3.48 1.21
N VAL A 246 -20.69 -4.60 1.23
CA VAL A 246 -20.38 -5.82 0.48
C VAL A 246 -20.26 -5.53 -1.02
N LYS A 247 -21.24 -4.82 -1.58
CA LYS A 247 -21.23 -4.43 -3.00
C LYS A 247 -20.01 -3.60 -3.38
N LYS A 248 -19.63 -2.61 -2.54
CA LYS A 248 -18.45 -1.76 -2.82
C LYS A 248 -17.15 -2.55 -2.68
N ALA A 249 -17.03 -3.40 -1.68
CA ALA A 249 -15.90 -4.30 -1.53
C ALA A 249 -15.77 -5.28 -2.72
N TRP A 250 -16.89 -5.78 -3.25
CA TRP A 250 -16.90 -6.59 -4.47
C TRP A 250 -16.40 -5.82 -5.70
N GLN A 251 -16.78 -4.54 -5.82
CA GLN A 251 -16.41 -3.67 -6.95
C GLN A 251 -14.92 -3.30 -6.97
N SER A 252 -14.34 -2.96 -5.81
CA SER A 252 -13.01 -2.33 -5.74
C SER A 252 -12.06 -2.94 -4.70
N GLY A 253 -12.49 -3.91 -3.90
CA GLY A 253 -11.74 -4.43 -2.75
C GLY A 253 -11.77 -3.50 -1.52
N ASP A 254 -12.41 -2.34 -1.62
CA ASP A 254 -12.57 -1.36 -0.55
C ASP A 254 -14.07 -0.99 -0.35
N PRO A 255 -14.51 -0.68 0.87
CA PRO A 255 -13.75 -0.74 2.12
C PRO A 255 -13.65 -2.16 2.69
N GLY A 256 -12.56 -2.42 3.43
CA GLY A 256 -12.47 -3.54 4.35
C GLY A 256 -13.33 -3.32 5.60
N ILE A 257 -13.29 -4.26 6.53
CA ILE A 257 -13.99 -4.15 7.82
C ILE A 257 -13.06 -4.43 8.99
N VAL A 258 -13.30 -3.72 10.10
CA VAL A 258 -12.68 -3.98 11.41
C VAL A 258 -13.75 -4.05 12.48
N PHE A 259 -13.63 -4.99 13.42
CA PHE A 259 -14.58 -5.19 14.51
C PHE A 259 -14.09 -4.48 15.77
N LEU A 260 -14.52 -3.23 15.97
CA LEU A 260 -14.00 -2.34 17.01
C LEU A 260 -14.23 -2.88 18.43
N ASP A 261 -15.39 -3.46 18.71
CA ASP A 261 -15.69 -4.00 20.06
C ASP A 261 -14.78 -5.18 20.41
N ARG A 262 -14.37 -5.98 19.42
CA ARG A 262 -13.42 -7.09 19.62
C ARG A 262 -12.00 -6.59 19.86
N ILE A 263 -11.59 -5.61 19.08
CA ILE A 263 -10.30 -4.94 19.27
C ILE A 263 -10.22 -4.36 20.68
N ASN A 264 -11.27 -3.67 21.14
CA ASN A 264 -11.30 -3.06 22.46
C ASN A 264 -11.48 -4.06 23.61
N ARG A 265 -12.19 -5.17 23.40
CA ARG A 265 -12.25 -6.28 24.38
C ARG A 265 -10.86 -6.82 24.71
N ASP A 266 -9.98 -6.87 23.69
CA ASP A 266 -8.61 -7.41 23.80
C ASP A 266 -7.56 -6.30 24.04
N ASN A 267 -7.98 -5.04 24.24
CA ASN A 267 -7.08 -3.94 24.60
C ASN A 267 -6.44 -4.19 25.97
N PRO A 268 -5.11 -4.29 26.06
CA PRO A 268 -4.44 -4.58 27.34
C PRO A 268 -4.46 -3.41 28.32
N THR A 269 -4.68 -2.18 27.84
CA THR A 269 -4.62 -0.95 28.64
C THR A 269 -5.86 -0.04 28.42
N PRO A 270 -7.07 -0.51 28.72
CA PRO A 270 -8.32 0.20 28.45
C PRO A 270 -8.43 1.54 29.21
N ASP A 271 -7.75 1.69 30.34
CA ASP A 271 -7.70 2.95 31.11
C ASP A 271 -7.06 4.11 30.32
N GLN A 272 -6.28 3.81 29.27
CA GLN A 272 -5.65 4.83 28.43
C GLN A 272 -6.54 5.27 27.26
N GLY A 273 -7.71 4.66 27.07
CA GLY A 273 -8.68 5.00 26.05
C GLY A 273 -9.05 3.83 25.15
N GLU A 274 -9.87 4.13 24.15
CA GLU A 274 -10.32 3.17 23.14
C GLU A 274 -9.38 3.14 21.93
N ILE A 275 -9.20 1.94 21.37
CA ILE A 275 -8.54 1.74 20.09
C ILE A 275 -9.57 2.03 18.99
N GLU A 276 -9.32 3.06 18.20
CA GLU A 276 -10.21 3.56 17.16
C GLU A 276 -9.72 3.27 15.75
N SER A 277 -8.44 2.91 15.61
CA SER A 277 -7.82 2.67 14.32
C SER A 277 -6.73 1.61 14.38
N THR A 278 -6.26 1.22 13.19
CA THR A 278 -5.14 0.31 13.00
C THR A 278 -4.11 0.96 12.09
N ASN A 279 -2.92 0.36 11.96
CA ASN A 279 -1.97 0.69 10.89
C ASN A 279 -2.54 0.37 9.48
N PRO A 280 -1.86 0.74 8.37
CA PRO A 280 -2.38 0.57 7.02
C PRO A 280 -2.81 -0.85 6.63
N CYS A 281 -2.15 -1.88 7.17
CA CYS A 281 -2.42 -3.28 6.84
C CYS A 281 -3.38 -3.98 7.82
N GLY A 282 -3.79 -3.29 8.89
CA GLY A 282 -4.80 -3.78 9.82
C GLY A 282 -4.31 -4.70 10.93
N GLU A 283 -3.01 -5.08 10.96
CA GLU A 283 -2.47 -6.00 11.95
C GLU A 283 -2.15 -5.38 13.30
N GLN A 284 -2.08 -4.04 13.37
CA GLN A 284 -1.75 -3.30 14.59
C GLN A 284 -2.89 -2.36 15.03
N PRO A 285 -3.86 -2.85 15.80
CA PRO A 285 -4.78 -2.00 16.54
C PRO A 285 -4.02 -1.25 17.63
N LEU A 286 -3.99 0.07 17.56
CA LEU A 286 -3.21 0.94 18.44
C LEU A 286 -4.06 2.06 19.01
N LEU A 287 -3.72 2.49 20.23
CA LEU A 287 -4.23 3.73 20.81
C LEU A 287 -3.68 4.96 20.06
N PRO A 288 -4.34 6.12 20.19
CA PRO A 288 -3.80 7.38 19.68
C PRO A 288 -2.36 7.63 20.15
N PHE A 289 -1.48 8.02 19.24
CA PHE A 289 -0.04 8.23 19.45
C PHE A 289 0.76 6.98 19.83
N GLU A 290 0.21 5.79 19.71
CA GLU A 290 1.01 4.58 19.79
C GLU A 290 1.73 4.27 18.49
N ALA A 291 2.85 3.59 18.62
CA ALA A 291 3.57 2.97 17.51
C ALA A 291 4.02 1.57 17.90
N CYS A 292 4.21 0.72 16.89
CA CYS A 292 4.69 -0.64 17.09
C CYS A 292 5.81 -0.99 16.11
N ASN A 293 6.85 -1.65 16.61
CA ASN A 293 7.84 -2.31 15.79
C ASN A 293 7.45 -3.78 15.59
N LEU A 294 7.82 -4.33 14.44
CA LEU A 294 7.42 -5.66 14.03
C LEU A 294 8.65 -6.51 13.69
N GLY A 295 8.48 -7.83 13.79
CA GLY A 295 9.42 -8.81 13.28
C GLY A 295 8.70 -10.10 12.94
N SER A 296 9.28 -10.89 12.05
CA SER A 296 8.65 -12.13 11.58
C SER A 296 9.63 -13.30 11.58
N VAL A 297 9.21 -14.39 12.21
CA VAL A 297 9.90 -15.68 12.21
C VAL A 297 9.60 -16.38 10.88
N ASN A 298 10.61 -16.88 10.21
CA ASN A 298 10.46 -17.64 8.97
C ASN A 298 10.26 -19.13 9.27
N LEU A 299 9.01 -19.57 9.28
CA LEU A 299 8.61 -20.93 9.64
C LEU A 299 9.24 -22.00 8.73
N ALA A 300 9.55 -21.68 7.48
CA ALA A 300 10.20 -22.61 6.55
C ALA A 300 11.61 -23.06 7.01
N ARG A 301 12.22 -22.35 7.99
CA ARG A 301 13.53 -22.69 8.57
C ARG A 301 13.48 -23.62 9.77
N PHE A 302 12.30 -24.11 10.14
CA PHE A 302 12.08 -24.98 11.30
C PHE A 302 11.56 -26.36 10.89
N PHE A 303 11.69 -26.73 9.63
CA PHE A 303 11.39 -28.07 9.16
C PHE A 303 12.53 -29.05 9.52
N THR A 304 12.17 -30.22 10.07
CA THR A 304 13.09 -31.32 10.41
C THR A 304 12.79 -32.54 9.55
N PRO A 305 13.62 -32.85 8.56
CA PRO A 305 13.40 -34.01 7.68
C PRO A 305 13.36 -35.36 8.45
N GLY A 306 12.52 -36.28 7.99
CA GLY A 306 12.41 -37.63 8.55
C GLY A 306 11.47 -37.79 9.73
N HIS A 307 10.84 -36.69 10.17
CA HIS A 307 9.89 -36.69 11.29
C HIS A 307 8.44 -36.29 10.86
N GLU A 308 8.15 -36.27 9.55
CA GLU A 308 6.88 -35.80 8.99
C GLU A 308 5.68 -36.65 9.38
N ASN A 309 5.93 -37.97 9.66
CA ASN A 309 4.92 -38.96 9.99
C ASN A 309 4.97 -39.49 11.44
N GLU A 310 5.66 -38.78 12.35
CA GLU A 310 5.64 -39.17 13.73
C GLU A 310 4.23 -39.07 14.33
N ALA A 311 3.79 -40.16 14.96
CA ALA A 311 2.48 -40.25 15.62
C ALA A 311 2.36 -39.30 16.82
N ASP A 312 3.51 -38.80 17.33
CA ASP A 312 3.55 -37.77 18.37
C ASP A 312 3.32 -36.39 17.74
N PRO A 313 2.18 -35.75 18.01
CA PRO A 313 1.92 -34.39 17.53
C PRO A 313 2.98 -33.36 17.93
N ALA A 314 3.82 -33.65 18.92
CA ALA A 314 4.92 -32.80 19.36
C ALA A 314 6.14 -32.84 18.45
N ARG A 315 6.25 -33.83 17.57
CA ARG A 315 7.44 -34.05 16.73
C ARG A 315 7.21 -34.02 15.22
N ASN A 316 6.03 -33.79 14.75
CA ASN A 316 5.63 -33.91 13.34
C ASN A 316 6.33 -32.91 12.38
N GLY A 317 7.66 -33.05 12.26
CA GLY A 317 8.47 -32.34 11.28
C GLY A 317 8.79 -30.88 11.59
N VAL A 318 8.48 -30.38 12.80
CA VAL A 318 8.82 -29.01 13.24
C VAL A 318 9.82 -29.02 14.37
N ASP A 319 10.89 -28.24 14.28
CA ASP A 319 11.85 -28.03 15.37
C ASP A 319 11.30 -27.01 16.39
N TRP A 320 10.48 -27.48 17.29
CA TRP A 320 9.88 -26.71 18.37
C TRP A 320 10.88 -26.11 19.33
N THR A 321 12.01 -26.80 19.56
CA THR A 321 13.05 -26.35 20.49
C THR A 321 13.77 -25.12 19.94
N GLU A 322 14.18 -25.18 18.67
CA GLU A 322 14.81 -24.05 18.02
C GLU A 322 13.82 -22.92 17.80
N LEU A 323 12.54 -23.22 17.49
CA LEU A 323 11.49 -22.21 17.37
C LEU A 323 11.31 -21.45 18.68
N ALA A 324 11.27 -22.13 19.83
CA ALA A 324 11.21 -21.48 21.15
C ALA A 324 12.40 -20.54 21.37
N ARG A 325 13.64 -21.02 21.12
CA ARG A 325 14.85 -20.21 21.24
C ARG A 325 14.79 -18.95 20.40
N VAL A 326 14.38 -19.07 19.15
CA VAL A 326 14.25 -17.94 18.23
C VAL A 326 13.16 -16.97 18.68
N VAL A 327 12.02 -17.46 19.17
CA VAL A 327 10.95 -16.60 19.71
C VAL A 327 11.45 -15.76 20.89
N HIS A 328 12.14 -16.38 21.86
CA HIS A 328 12.71 -15.68 23.03
C HIS A 328 13.70 -14.60 22.60
N LEU A 329 14.59 -14.93 21.66
CA LEU A 329 15.59 -13.99 21.15
C LEU A 329 14.94 -12.85 20.35
N ALA A 330 13.90 -13.14 19.55
CA ALA A 330 13.14 -12.16 18.78
C ALA A 330 12.37 -11.19 19.68
N VAL A 331 11.75 -11.67 20.76
CA VAL A 331 11.07 -10.80 21.74
C VAL A 331 12.07 -9.84 22.39
N ARG A 332 13.26 -10.33 22.79
CA ARG A 332 14.34 -9.47 23.32
C ARG A 332 14.81 -8.44 22.28
N PHE A 333 14.99 -8.87 21.03
CA PHE A 333 15.33 -7.97 19.94
C PHE A 333 14.30 -6.84 19.79
N LEU A 334 13.01 -7.18 19.72
CA LEU A 334 11.93 -6.23 19.54
C LEU A 334 11.72 -5.30 20.76
N ASP A 335 11.93 -5.79 21.98
CA ASP A 335 11.95 -4.94 23.19
C ASP A 335 13.10 -3.91 23.14
N ASN A 336 14.29 -4.32 22.72
CA ASN A 336 15.44 -3.43 22.54
C ASN A 336 15.20 -2.41 21.43
N VAL A 337 14.47 -2.74 20.36
CA VAL A 337 14.10 -1.80 19.29
C VAL A 337 13.32 -0.61 19.85
N ILE A 338 12.45 -0.80 20.85
CA ILE A 338 11.71 0.29 21.49
C ILE A 338 12.68 1.34 22.10
N ASP A 339 13.73 0.86 22.79
CA ASP A 339 14.69 1.73 23.44
C ASP A 339 15.67 2.39 22.45
N ALA A 340 15.99 1.68 21.36
CA ALA A 340 16.85 2.18 20.29
C ALA A 340 16.14 3.20 19.37
N SER A 341 14.80 3.19 19.31
CA SER A 341 14.02 3.99 18.37
C SER A 341 13.97 5.46 18.74
N ARG A 342 14.15 6.33 17.73
CA ARG A 342 13.96 7.78 17.83
C ARG A 342 12.67 8.17 17.15
N PHE A 343 11.65 8.43 17.93
CA PHE A 343 10.34 8.81 17.38
C PHE A 343 10.32 10.29 16.98
N PRO A 344 9.55 10.65 15.92
CA PRO A 344 9.48 12.03 15.44
C PRO A 344 8.73 12.98 16.38
N LEU A 345 7.96 12.46 17.35
CA LEU A 345 7.17 13.21 18.32
C LEU A 345 7.41 12.67 19.72
N GLU A 346 7.58 13.56 20.71
CA GLU A 346 7.83 13.18 22.10
C GLU A 346 6.65 12.39 22.70
N ILE A 347 5.40 12.80 22.41
CA ILE A 347 4.21 12.10 22.86
C ILE A 347 4.16 10.64 22.39
N ILE A 348 4.70 10.35 21.19
CA ILE A 348 4.82 8.96 20.71
C ILE A 348 5.86 8.22 21.54
N THR A 349 7.00 8.86 21.84
CA THR A 349 8.06 8.29 22.68
C THR A 349 7.51 7.88 24.04
N GLU A 350 6.78 8.79 24.70
CA GLU A 350 6.17 8.56 26.00
C GLU A 350 5.15 7.43 25.97
N THR A 351 4.25 7.45 24.98
CA THR A 351 3.16 6.45 24.87
C THR A 351 3.71 5.06 24.54
N VAL A 352 4.66 4.97 23.62
CA VAL A 352 5.30 3.69 23.26
C VAL A 352 6.07 3.11 24.44
N ARG A 353 6.86 3.91 25.16
CA ARG A 353 7.59 3.46 26.34
C ARG A 353 6.67 3.04 27.49
N LYS A 354 5.51 3.69 27.61
CA LYS A 354 4.52 3.38 28.65
C LYS A 354 3.91 2.01 28.48
N ASN A 355 3.62 1.58 27.24
CA ASN A 355 2.94 0.31 26.93
C ASN A 355 3.89 -0.76 26.40
N ARG A 356 5.01 -0.39 25.78
CA ARG A 356 6.03 -1.30 25.22
C ARG A 356 5.43 -2.39 24.33
N LYS A 357 4.47 -2.06 23.47
CA LYS A 357 3.88 -3.02 22.52
C LYS A 357 4.91 -3.40 21.47
N ILE A 358 5.03 -4.70 21.20
CA ILE A 358 5.79 -5.28 20.10
C ILE A 358 4.88 -6.18 19.26
N GLY A 359 5.32 -6.49 18.04
CA GLY A 359 4.57 -7.34 17.14
C GLY A 359 5.45 -8.42 16.51
N LEU A 360 5.58 -9.57 17.18
CA LEU A 360 6.22 -10.76 16.65
C LEU A 360 5.21 -11.59 15.86
N GLY A 361 5.49 -11.82 14.58
CA GLY A 361 4.68 -12.64 13.69
C GLY A 361 5.50 -13.71 12.99
N VAL A 362 4.92 -14.22 11.90
CA VAL A 362 5.53 -15.28 11.09
C VAL A 362 5.51 -14.93 9.60
N MET A 363 6.36 -15.59 8.83
CA MET A 363 6.37 -15.72 7.39
C MET A 363 6.80 -17.12 7.01
N GLY A 364 6.69 -17.54 5.74
CA GLY A 364 7.10 -18.88 5.32
C GLY A 364 6.14 -19.99 5.74
N PHE A 365 4.90 -19.68 6.11
CA PHE A 365 3.94 -20.69 6.55
C PHE A 365 3.54 -21.64 5.43
N ALA A 366 3.23 -21.13 4.23
CA ALA A 366 2.89 -21.98 3.09
C ALA A 366 4.07 -22.88 2.67
N ASP A 367 5.30 -22.37 2.77
CA ASP A 367 6.50 -23.15 2.49
C ASP A 367 6.71 -24.27 3.50
N LEU A 368 6.45 -24.03 4.80
CA LEU A 368 6.48 -25.07 5.82
C LEU A 368 5.44 -26.16 5.52
N LEU A 369 4.23 -25.77 5.12
CA LEU A 369 3.19 -26.73 4.73
C LEU A 369 3.63 -27.62 3.56
N PHE A 370 4.28 -27.03 2.54
CA PHE A 370 4.85 -27.81 1.42
C PHE A 370 5.90 -28.81 1.87
N GLN A 371 6.81 -28.41 2.75
CA GLN A 371 7.84 -29.29 3.31
C GLN A 371 7.24 -30.44 4.12
N LEU A 372 6.14 -30.17 4.83
CA LEU A 372 5.40 -31.17 5.60
C LEU A 372 4.43 -32.01 4.78
N ASN A 373 4.31 -31.73 3.48
CA ASN A 373 3.34 -32.37 2.57
C ASN A 373 1.89 -32.23 3.06
N VAL A 374 1.55 -31.04 3.62
CA VAL A 374 0.22 -30.71 4.15
C VAL A 374 -0.46 -29.67 3.25
N PRO A 375 -1.67 -29.95 2.73
CA PRO A 375 -2.42 -28.95 1.96
C PRO A 375 -2.82 -27.76 2.83
N TYR A 376 -2.70 -26.55 2.28
CA TYR A 376 -3.11 -25.31 2.98
C TYR A 376 -4.61 -25.31 3.31
N ASP A 377 -5.45 -25.76 2.39
CA ASP A 377 -6.91 -25.81 2.47
C ASP A 377 -7.40 -27.17 3.05
N SER A 378 -6.80 -27.56 4.17
CA SER A 378 -7.13 -28.80 4.86
C SER A 378 -7.36 -28.58 6.35
N PRO A 379 -8.10 -29.47 7.03
CA PRO A 379 -8.21 -29.45 8.49
C PRO A 379 -6.85 -29.56 9.20
N GLU A 380 -5.93 -30.33 8.62
CA GLU A 380 -4.56 -30.54 9.14
C GLU A 380 -3.75 -29.25 9.05
N GLY A 381 -3.85 -28.51 7.90
CA GLY A 381 -3.22 -27.21 7.70
C GLY A 381 -3.74 -26.16 8.69
N LEU A 382 -5.04 -26.12 8.94
CA LEU A 382 -5.66 -25.24 9.94
C LEU A 382 -5.17 -25.56 11.35
N ALA A 383 -5.19 -26.86 11.73
CA ALA A 383 -4.76 -27.29 13.06
C ALA A 383 -3.28 -26.98 13.31
N LEU A 384 -2.43 -27.15 12.30
CA LEU A 384 -1.01 -26.81 12.39
C LEU A 384 -0.82 -25.28 12.54
N GLY A 385 -1.52 -24.49 11.76
CA GLY A 385 -1.47 -23.01 11.85
C GLY A 385 -1.87 -22.53 13.25
N GLU A 386 -2.98 -23.03 13.79
CA GLU A 386 -3.45 -22.71 15.14
C GLU A 386 -2.42 -23.11 16.21
N ARG A 387 -1.87 -24.33 16.12
CA ARG A 387 -0.87 -24.85 17.05
C ARG A 387 0.44 -24.05 17.01
N LEU A 388 0.95 -23.72 15.83
CA LEU A 388 2.15 -22.90 15.67
C LEU A 388 1.98 -21.54 16.32
N MET A 389 0.84 -20.89 16.09
CA MET A 389 0.62 -19.56 16.65
C MET A 389 0.37 -19.61 18.16
N ALA A 390 -0.33 -20.63 18.66
CA ALA A 390 -0.49 -20.88 20.09
C ALA A 390 0.87 -21.04 20.79
N PHE A 391 1.77 -21.83 20.20
CA PHE A 391 3.11 -22.02 20.71
C PHE A 391 3.94 -20.73 20.73
N ILE A 392 3.91 -19.98 19.62
CA ILE A 392 4.64 -18.70 19.49
C ILE A 392 4.10 -17.67 20.50
N GLN A 393 2.79 -17.60 20.72
CA GLN A 393 2.19 -16.73 21.72
C GLN A 393 2.63 -17.12 23.12
N GLU A 394 2.56 -18.40 23.46
CA GLU A 394 2.96 -18.91 24.77
C GLU A 394 4.45 -18.63 25.07
N GLU A 395 5.35 -18.98 24.15
CA GLU A 395 6.78 -18.72 24.28
C GLU A 395 7.11 -17.22 24.28
N GLY A 396 6.41 -16.44 23.46
CA GLY A 396 6.55 -14.98 23.44
C GLY A 396 6.13 -14.31 24.76
N HIS A 397 5.04 -14.75 25.37
CA HIS A 397 4.62 -14.27 26.69
C HIS A 397 5.59 -14.74 27.79
N LYS A 398 6.14 -15.97 27.73
CA LYS A 398 7.21 -16.44 28.66
C LYS A 398 8.44 -15.55 28.54
N ALA A 399 8.88 -15.23 27.31
CA ALA A 399 10.01 -14.34 27.08
C ALA A 399 9.75 -12.92 27.62
N SER A 400 8.55 -12.37 27.40
CA SER A 400 8.15 -11.07 27.94
C SER A 400 8.08 -11.07 29.48
N ALA A 401 7.63 -12.15 30.09
CA ALA A 401 7.66 -12.31 31.55
C ALA A 401 9.09 -12.40 32.10
N GLN A 402 9.98 -13.11 31.42
CA GLN A 402 11.39 -13.15 31.76
C GLN A 402 12.04 -11.77 31.68
N LEU A 403 11.80 -11.04 30.61
CA LEU A 403 12.27 -9.65 30.46
C LEU A 403 11.69 -8.73 31.55
N ALA A 404 10.46 -8.95 31.99
CA ALA A 404 9.89 -8.20 33.11
C ALA A 404 10.61 -8.46 34.44
N GLN A 405 11.12 -9.67 34.66
CA GLN A 405 11.96 -9.99 35.84
C GLN A 405 13.33 -9.29 35.74
N GLU A 406 13.92 -9.24 34.54
CA GLU A 406 15.24 -8.66 34.33
C GLU A 406 15.20 -7.11 34.34
N ARG A 407 14.12 -6.47 33.80
CA ARG A 407 14.07 -5.04 33.46
C ARG A 407 12.87 -4.28 34.04
N GLY A 408 12.02 -4.96 34.79
CA GLY A 408 10.72 -4.46 35.22
C GLY A 408 9.62 -4.62 34.15
N PRO A 409 8.35 -4.63 34.57
CA PRO A 409 7.21 -4.70 33.65
C PRO A 409 7.07 -3.40 32.84
N PHE A 410 6.20 -3.42 31.81
CA PHE A 410 5.85 -2.17 31.12
C PHE A 410 5.21 -1.18 32.11
N PRO A 411 5.50 0.13 32.02
CA PRO A 411 5.10 1.12 33.03
C PRO A 411 3.61 1.15 33.36
N ALA A 412 2.73 0.92 32.37
CA ALA A 412 1.28 0.89 32.57
C ALA A 412 0.75 -0.48 33.06
N TYR A 413 1.61 -1.44 33.38
CA TYR A 413 1.17 -2.78 33.82
C TYR A 413 0.18 -2.73 34.98
N GLY A 414 0.40 -1.87 35.98
CA GLY A 414 -0.44 -1.79 37.20
C GLY A 414 -1.92 -1.46 36.93
N SER A 415 -2.23 -0.76 35.84
CA SER A 415 -3.60 -0.44 35.41
C SER A 415 -4.10 -1.31 34.25
N SER A 416 -3.31 -2.31 33.84
CA SER A 416 -3.66 -3.19 32.72
C SER A 416 -4.64 -4.29 33.09
N VAL A 417 -5.24 -4.88 32.06
CA VAL A 417 -6.07 -6.08 32.22
C VAL A 417 -5.28 -7.27 32.80
N TYR A 418 -3.96 -7.30 32.58
CA TYR A 418 -3.08 -8.35 33.11
C TYR A 418 -2.97 -8.27 34.64
N ALA A 419 -2.74 -7.07 35.18
CA ALA A 419 -2.70 -6.86 36.62
C ALA A 419 -4.05 -7.21 37.27
N ALA A 420 -5.16 -6.80 36.67
CA ALA A 420 -6.52 -7.13 37.14
C ALA A 420 -6.78 -8.65 37.13
N ARG A 421 -6.25 -9.38 36.17
CA ARG A 421 -6.35 -10.85 36.05
C ARG A 421 -5.27 -11.60 36.82
N LYS A 422 -4.33 -10.90 37.48
CA LYS A 422 -3.15 -11.47 38.14
C LYS A 422 -2.26 -12.30 37.19
N ALA A 423 -2.19 -11.90 35.94
CA ALA A 423 -1.35 -12.49 34.88
C ALA A 423 -0.06 -11.67 34.70
N GLY A 424 1.06 -12.32 34.50
CA GLY A 424 2.36 -11.67 34.38
C GLY A 424 3.11 -11.59 35.71
N PRO A 425 4.01 -10.59 35.94
CA PRO A 425 4.18 -9.37 35.12
C PRO A 425 4.81 -9.61 33.75
N TYR A 426 4.43 -8.75 32.76
CA TYR A 426 4.98 -8.77 31.41
C TYR A 426 5.77 -7.48 31.12
N ARG A 427 6.82 -7.59 30.29
CA ARG A 427 7.61 -6.46 29.80
C ARG A 427 6.88 -5.68 28.69
N ASN A 428 6.03 -6.34 27.93
CA ASN A 428 5.36 -5.84 26.74
C ASN A 428 3.84 -5.99 26.91
N ALA A 429 3.07 -4.96 26.62
CA ALA A 429 1.61 -5.00 26.71
C ALA A 429 0.97 -5.88 25.63
N THR A 430 1.62 -6.02 24.46
CA THR A 430 1.31 -7.03 23.44
C THR A 430 2.62 -7.60 22.89
N VAL A 431 2.59 -8.85 22.44
CA VAL A 431 3.77 -9.55 21.91
C VAL A 431 3.55 -9.96 20.45
N THR A 432 2.37 -10.48 20.09
CA THR A 432 2.15 -11.15 18.80
C THR A 432 1.29 -10.37 17.83
N THR A 433 1.62 -10.51 16.53
CA THR A 433 0.87 -9.95 15.39
C THR A 433 1.18 -10.76 14.13
N ILE A 434 0.33 -10.70 13.11
CA ILE A 434 0.68 -11.26 11.78
C ILE A 434 0.69 -10.12 10.78
N ALA A 435 1.91 -9.74 10.35
CA ALA A 435 2.17 -8.73 9.34
C ALA A 435 2.18 -9.33 7.92
N PRO A 436 1.96 -8.53 6.86
CA PRO A 436 1.99 -9.03 5.48
C PRO A 436 3.35 -9.54 5.03
N THR A 437 4.45 -9.01 5.53
CA THR A 437 5.86 -9.36 5.22
C THR A 437 6.27 -9.29 3.74
N GLY A 438 5.55 -8.56 2.88
CA GLY A 438 5.74 -8.61 1.42
C GLY A 438 7.19 -8.42 0.94
N THR A 439 7.96 -7.47 1.51
CA THR A 439 9.37 -7.29 1.16
C THR A 439 10.30 -8.20 1.97
N LEU A 440 9.97 -8.45 3.24
CA LEU A 440 10.81 -9.30 4.11
C LEU A 440 10.84 -10.75 3.63
N SER A 441 9.72 -11.26 3.13
CA SER A 441 9.64 -12.61 2.57
C SER A 441 10.50 -12.77 1.30
N ILE A 442 10.60 -11.71 0.45
CA ILE A 442 11.52 -11.72 -0.69
C ILE A 442 12.97 -11.77 -0.21
N ILE A 443 13.33 -11.00 0.83
CA ILE A 443 14.68 -11.03 1.43
C ILE A 443 14.98 -12.42 2.01
N ALA A 444 14.04 -13.00 2.73
CA ALA A 444 14.21 -14.31 3.39
C ALA A 444 14.04 -15.51 2.42
N GLY A 445 13.57 -15.28 1.19
CA GLY A 445 13.31 -16.32 0.20
C GLY A 445 12.20 -17.27 0.63
N CYS A 446 11.07 -16.75 1.14
CA CYS A 446 9.94 -17.55 1.63
C CYS A 446 8.59 -16.91 1.29
N SER A 447 7.49 -17.63 1.56
CA SER A 447 6.12 -17.13 1.42
C SER A 447 5.80 -16.02 2.41
N SER A 448 4.89 -15.10 2.02
CA SER A 448 4.55 -13.91 2.81
C SER A 448 3.58 -14.24 3.95
N GLY A 449 3.93 -13.87 5.17
CA GLY A 449 3.06 -14.00 6.34
C GLY A 449 2.46 -15.40 6.48
N VAL A 450 1.14 -15.44 6.57
CA VAL A 450 0.33 -16.66 6.57
C VAL A 450 -0.48 -16.82 5.27
N GLU A 451 -0.09 -16.07 4.22
CA GLU A 451 -0.73 -16.19 2.92
C GLU A 451 -0.34 -17.50 2.21
N PRO A 452 -1.25 -18.12 1.46
CA PRO A 452 -0.86 -19.13 0.48
C PRO A 452 -0.05 -18.49 -0.63
N LEU A 453 0.70 -19.26 -1.40
CA LEU A 453 1.38 -18.72 -2.58
C LEU A 453 0.37 -18.22 -3.61
N PHE A 454 0.68 -17.12 -4.25
CA PHE A 454 -0.12 -16.60 -5.35
C PHE A 454 0.05 -17.46 -6.63
N ALA A 455 1.28 -17.89 -6.91
CA ALA A 455 1.62 -18.77 -8.01
C ALA A 455 2.86 -19.61 -7.66
N LEU A 456 2.94 -20.84 -8.15
CA LEU A 456 4.07 -21.75 -7.95
C LEU A 456 5.25 -21.41 -8.87
N CYS A 457 4.92 -20.94 -10.07
CA CYS A 457 5.86 -20.47 -11.07
C CYS A 457 5.33 -19.14 -11.65
N PHE A 458 6.21 -18.20 -11.90
CA PHE A 458 5.86 -16.96 -12.57
C PHE A 458 6.99 -16.47 -13.45
N THR A 459 6.62 -15.84 -14.55
CA THR A 459 7.58 -15.25 -15.48
C THR A 459 7.82 -13.81 -15.08
N ARG A 460 9.07 -13.47 -14.77
CA ARG A 460 9.49 -12.10 -14.53
C ARG A 460 10.14 -11.53 -15.79
N ASN A 461 9.60 -10.45 -16.31
CA ASN A 461 10.24 -9.69 -17.38
C ASN A 461 11.42 -8.89 -16.78
N ILE A 462 12.64 -9.18 -17.23
CA ILE A 462 13.84 -8.43 -16.86
C ILE A 462 14.11 -7.36 -17.92
N LEU A 463 15.00 -6.40 -17.57
CA LEU A 463 15.53 -5.39 -18.51
C LEU A 463 16.10 -6.11 -19.73
N ASP A 464 15.81 -5.60 -20.94
CA ASP A 464 16.21 -6.14 -22.27
C ASP A 464 15.30 -7.24 -22.86
N GLY A 465 14.09 -7.46 -22.29
CA GLY A 465 13.12 -8.39 -22.89
C GLY A 465 13.38 -9.87 -22.60
N GLU A 466 14.38 -10.19 -21.79
CA GLU A 466 14.57 -11.54 -21.27
C GLU A 466 13.49 -11.90 -20.25
N ARG A 467 12.96 -13.11 -20.37
CA ARG A 467 11.98 -13.70 -19.45
C ARG A 467 12.71 -14.66 -18.52
N LEU A 468 12.71 -14.37 -17.22
CA LEU A 468 13.19 -15.28 -16.20
C LEU A 468 12.01 -16.02 -15.57
N LEU A 469 12.06 -17.35 -15.64
CA LEU A 469 11.12 -18.21 -14.93
C LEU A 469 11.59 -18.34 -13.47
N GLU A 470 10.76 -17.90 -12.52
CA GLU A 470 10.98 -18.13 -11.09
C GLU A 470 10.04 -19.26 -10.63
N VAL A 471 10.61 -20.27 -10.02
CA VAL A 471 9.90 -21.47 -9.52
C VAL A 471 10.03 -21.54 -8.01
N ASN A 472 8.96 -21.94 -7.32
CA ASN A 472 9.05 -22.22 -5.90
C ASN A 472 10.00 -23.42 -5.67
N PRO A 473 11.02 -23.30 -4.81
CA PRO A 473 12.07 -24.34 -4.67
C PRO A 473 11.52 -25.66 -4.11
N TYR A 474 10.49 -25.63 -3.27
CA TYR A 474 9.88 -26.83 -2.71
C TYR A 474 9.05 -27.58 -3.75
N PHE A 475 8.39 -26.84 -4.63
CA PHE A 475 7.68 -27.42 -5.77
C PHE A 475 8.65 -28.05 -6.78
N GLU A 476 9.75 -27.36 -7.11
CA GLU A 476 10.80 -27.90 -7.98
C GLU A 476 11.40 -29.17 -7.40
N ALA A 477 11.72 -29.20 -6.10
CA ALA A 477 12.24 -30.37 -5.42
C ALA A 477 11.22 -31.55 -5.43
N ALA A 478 9.93 -31.28 -5.23
CA ALA A 478 8.90 -32.29 -5.27
C ALA A 478 8.74 -32.89 -6.68
N LEU A 479 8.80 -32.07 -7.75
CA LEU A 479 8.81 -32.54 -9.14
C LEU A 479 10.05 -33.39 -9.44
N ALA A 480 11.22 -32.97 -8.92
CA ALA A 480 12.46 -33.75 -9.10
C ALA A 480 12.38 -35.13 -8.42
N GLN A 481 11.81 -35.20 -7.21
CA GLN A 481 11.56 -36.48 -6.51
C GLN A 481 10.58 -37.38 -7.26
N ALA A 482 9.57 -36.78 -7.91
CA ALA A 482 8.62 -37.52 -8.75
C ALA A 482 9.18 -37.92 -10.12
N GLY A 483 10.42 -37.48 -10.47
CA GLY A 483 11.02 -37.71 -11.78
C GLY A 483 10.36 -36.91 -12.91
N MET A 484 9.67 -35.80 -12.58
CA MET A 484 8.87 -35.00 -13.50
C MET A 484 9.42 -33.57 -13.69
N CYS A 485 10.66 -33.30 -13.29
CA CYS A 485 11.25 -31.98 -13.45
C CYS A 485 11.70 -31.77 -14.92
N SER A 486 10.82 -31.17 -15.75
CA SER A 486 11.15 -30.82 -17.14
C SER A 486 10.78 -29.37 -17.47
N PRO A 487 11.46 -28.73 -18.45
CA PRO A 487 11.13 -27.35 -18.87
C PRO A 487 9.68 -27.21 -19.32
N GLU A 488 9.14 -28.20 -20.02
CA GLU A 488 7.77 -28.19 -20.55
C GLU A 488 6.72 -28.17 -19.42
N ILE A 489 6.97 -28.92 -18.33
CA ILE A 489 6.09 -28.92 -17.15
C ILE A 489 6.19 -27.57 -16.44
N MET A 490 7.41 -27.01 -16.29
CA MET A 490 7.59 -25.69 -15.66
C MET A 490 6.90 -24.58 -16.46
N GLU A 491 6.99 -24.60 -17.80
CA GLU A 491 6.29 -23.65 -18.67
C GLU A 491 4.76 -23.80 -18.56
N ALA A 492 4.22 -25.02 -18.51
CA ALA A 492 2.80 -25.26 -18.35
C ALA A 492 2.26 -24.72 -17.01
N VAL A 493 3.04 -24.93 -15.92
CA VAL A 493 2.69 -24.39 -14.59
C VAL A 493 2.82 -22.87 -14.57
N ALA A 494 3.84 -22.28 -15.20
CA ALA A 494 4.01 -20.84 -15.27
C ALA A 494 2.91 -20.13 -16.07
N ALA A 495 2.40 -20.78 -17.14
CA ALA A 495 1.29 -20.23 -17.92
C ALA A 495 0.01 -20.11 -17.10
N LYS A 496 -0.31 -21.11 -16.27
CA LYS A 496 -1.50 -21.15 -15.41
C LYS A 496 -1.27 -20.53 -14.03
N GLY A 497 -0.03 -20.53 -13.53
CA GLY A 497 0.32 -20.15 -12.16
C GLY A 497 -0.02 -21.21 -11.10
N SER A 498 -0.73 -22.29 -11.48
CA SER A 498 -1.30 -23.32 -10.62
C SER A 498 -1.12 -24.71 -11.24
N VAL A 499 -1.21 -25.74 -10.39
CA VAL A 499 -1.18 -27.15 -10.80
C VAL A 499 -2.55 -27.84 -10.76
N LYS A 500 -3.58 -27.16 -10.29
CA LYS A 500 -4.90 -27.74 -10.01
C LYS A 500 -5.48 -28.51 -11.20
N ASP A 501 -5.42 -27.92 -12.40
CA ASP A 501 -6.01 -28.48 -13.63
C ASP A 501 -4.96 -29.12 -14.55
N LEU A 502 -3.84 -29.58 -14.00
CA LEU A 502 -2.79 -30.27 -14.75
C LEU A 502 -2.84 -31.77 -14.48
N ASP A 503 -3.78 -32.48 -15.14
CA ASP A 503 -4.08 -33.90 -14.89
C ASP A 503 -2.91 -34.85 -15.15
N PHE A 504 -1.86 -34.41 -15.83
CA PHE A 504 -0.63 -35.18 -16.04
C PHE A 504 0.27 -35.21 -14.78
N LEU A 505 0.01 -34.33 -13.79
CA LEU A 505 0.71 -34.36 -12.49
C LEU A 505 -0.01 -35.29 -11.51
N PRO A 506 0.74 -35.96 -10.62
CA PRO A 506 0.18 -36.79 -9.56
C PRO A 506 -0.83 -36.01 -8.68
N GLU A 507 -1.88 -36.67 -8.23
CA GLU A 507 -2.96 -36.05 -7.45
C GLU A 507 -2.45 -35.51 -6.10
N ASP A 508 -1.53 -36.23 -5.45
CA ASP A 508 -0.90 -35.83 -4.20
C ASP A 508 -0.11 -34.53 -4.35
N LEU A 509 0.66 -34.35 -5.45
CA LEU A 509 1.31 -33.07 -5.74
C LEU A 509 0.29 -31.97 -5.97
N ARG A 510 -0.73 -32.20 -6.77
CA ARG A 510 -1.77 -31.18 -7.04
C ARG A 510 -2.53 -30.76 -5.78
N ARG A 511 -2.72 -31.69 -4.85
CA ARG A 511 -3.40 -31.44 -3.58
C ARG A 511 -2.57 -30.61 -2.62
N VAL A 512 -1.26 -30.80 -2.57
CA VAL A 512 -0.35 -30.10 -1.63
C VAL A 512 0.00 -28.71 -2.15
N PHE A 513 0.34 -28.60 -3.44
CA PHE A 513 0.81 -27.35 -4.04
C PHE A 513 -0.33 -26.45 -4.54
N VAL A 514 -1.32 -26.20 -3.68
CA VAL A 514 -2.44 -25.29 -3.96
C VAL A 514 -2.01 -23.82 -3.88
N THR A 515 -2.56 -22.99 -4.76
CA THR A 515 -2.32 -21.54 -4.75
C THR A 515 -3.52 -20.76 -4.21
N ALA A 516 -3.35 -19.45 -4.04
CA ALA A 516 -4.38 -18.58 -3.47
C ALA A 516 -5.70 -18.59 -4.24
N MET A 517 -5.65 -18.79 -5.57
CA MET A 517 -6.84 -18.82 -6.41
C MET A 517 -7.45 -20.22 -6.57
N ASP A 518 -6.75 -21.27 -6.15
CA ASP A 518 -7.21 -22.65 -6.27
C ASP A 518 -8.20 -23.05 -5.18
N MET A 519 -8.10 -22.43 -4.03
CA MET A 519 -8.88 -22.78 -2.85
C MET A 519 -10.16 -21.96 -2.70
N ALA A 520 -11.16 -22.55 -2.06
CA ALA A 520 -12.38 -21.82 -1.75
C ALA A 520 -12.08 -20.68 -0.74
N PRO A 521 -12.71 -19.49 -0.88
CA PRO A 521 -12.47 -18.32 -0.03
C PRO A 521 -12.62 -18.57 1.47
N VAL A 522 -13.45 -19.53 1.85
CA VAL A 522 -13.65 -19.94 3.25
C VAL A 522 -12.37 -20.44 3.92
N TRP A 523 -11.46 -21.07 3.19
CA TRP A 523 -10.19 -21.55 3.75
C TRP A 523 -9.23 -20.42 4.07
N HIS A 524 -9.19 -19.36 3.24
CA HIS A 524 -8.44 -18.14 3.57
C HIS A 524 -8.89 -17.57 4.90
N LEU A 525 -10.21 -17.46 5.12
CA LEU A 525 -10.74 -16.88 6.34
C LEU A 525 -10.55 -17.77 7.55
N ARG A 526 -10.78 -19.07 7.43
CA ARG A 526 -10.56 -20.02 8.54
C ARG A 526 -9.10 -20.05 8.97
N MET A 527 -8.16 -19.98 8.02
CA MET A 527 -6.74 -19.86 8.35
C MET A 527 -6.45 -18.57 9.11
N GLN A 528 -7.00 -17.43 8.65
CA GLN A 528 -6.90 -16.17 9.39
C GLN A 528 -7.44 -16.29 10.81
N ALA A 529 -8.59 -16.92 10.98
CA ALA A 529 -9.22 -17.12 12.29
C ALA A 529 -8.38 -18.04 13.18
N ALA A 530 -7.78 -19.12 12.64
CA ALA A 530 -6.89 -20.01 13.37
C ALA A 530 -5.70 -19.26 13.97
N PHE A 531 -5.05 -18.39 13.19
CA PHE A 531 -3.98 -17.53 13.69
C PHE A 531 -4.48 -16.46 14.66
N GLN A 532 -5.65 -15.84 14.40
CA GLN A 532 -6.18 -14.77 15.24
C GLN A 532 -6.51 -15.23 16.67
N ARG A 533 -6.90 -16.48 16.89
CA ARG A 533 -7.20 -17.01 18.23
C ARG A 533 -6.01 -16.89 19.19
N HIS A 534 -4.79 -16.88 18.65
CA HIS A 534 -3.53 -16.85 19.39
C HIS A 534 -2.66 -15.63 19.03
N THR A 535 -3.28 -14.53 18.58
CA THR A 535 -2.60 -13.29 18.26
C THR A 535 -3.12 -12.15 19.14
N ASP A 536 -2.23 -11.50 19.92
CA ASP A 536 -2.61 -10.40 20.80
C ASP A 536 -3.18 -9.22 20.02
N ASN A 537 -2.51 -8.79 18.97
CA ASN A 537 -2.94 -7.73 18.07
C ASN A 537 -3.92 -8.27 17.02
N ALA A 538 -3.65 -8.10 15.73
CA ALA A 538 -4.51 -8.61 14.68
C ALA A 538 -3.70 -9.36 13.61
N VAL A 539 -4.42 -9.95 12.65
CA VAL A 539 -3.87 -10.73 11.55
C VAL A 539 -4.14 -10.00 10.24
N SER A 540 -3.09 -9.59 9.54
CA SER A 540 -3.19 -9.10 8.17
C SER A 540 -3.22 -10.28 7.22
N LYS A 541 -4.36 -10.50 6.60
CA LYS A 541 -4.56 -11.51 5.57
C LYS A 541 -5.63 -11.08 4.57
N THR A 542 -5.37 -11.35 3.30
CA THR A 542 -6.31 -11.12 2.22
C THR A 542 -7.08 -12.39 1.90
N VAL A 543 -8.40 -12.30 1.80
CA VAL A 543 -9.21 -13.33 1.18
C VAL A 543 -9.24 -13.07 -0.32
N ASN A 544 -8.51 -13.88 -1.08
CA ASN A 544 -8.50 -13.80 -2.54
C ASN A 544 -9.72 -14.53 -3.09
N LEU A 545 -10.41 -13.88 -4.02
CA LEU A 545 -11.60 -14.41 -4.68
C LEU A 545 -11.37 -14.42 -6.20
N PRO A 546 -11.83 -15.46 -6.91
CA PRO A 546 -11.74 -15.50 -8.35
C PRO A 546 -12.64 -14.44 -9.01
N HIS A 547 -12.42 -14.20 -10.30
CA HIS A 547 -13.14 -13.16 -11.07
C HIS A 547 -14.65 -13.32 -11.04
N GLU A 548 -15.13 -14.56 -11.10
CA GLU A 548 -16.55 -14.96 -11.10
C GLU A 548 -17.23 -14.88 -9.72
N ALA A 549 -16.47 -14.58 -8.65
CA ALA A 549 -17.04 -14.44 -7.32
C ALA A 549 -18.13 -13.36 -7.27
N THR A 550 -19.19 -13.66 -6.55
CA THR A 550 -20.40 -12.83 -6.45
C THR A 550 -20.38 -11.91 -5.23
N GLU A 551 -21.31 -10.95 -5.17
CA GLU A 551 -21.52 -10.14 -3.95
C GLU A 551 -21.88 -11.04 -2.74
N LYS A 552 -22.58 -12.15 -2.99
CA LYS A 552 -22.93 -13.13 -1.94
C LYS A 552 -21.69 -13.78 -1.32
N ASP A 553 -20.67 -14.08 -2.11
CA ASP A 553 -19.42 -14.67 -1.58
C ASP A 553 -18.71 -13.69 -0.65
N ILE A 554 -18.69 -12.40 -0.98
CA ILE A 554 -18.15 -11.35 -0.08
C ILE A 554 -18.98 -11.24 1.20
N PHE A 555 -20.33 -11.28 1.07
CA PHE A 555 -21.22 -11.27 2.22
C PHE A 555 -20.91 -12.45 3.15
N ASP A 556 -20.83 -13.65 2.61
CA ASP A 556 -20.58 -14.87 3.38
C ASP A 556 -19.22 -14.82 4.09
N ILE A 557 -18.17 -14.26 3.45
CA ILE A 557 -16.85 -14.06 4.04
C ILE A 557 -16.89 -13.03 5.17
N TYR A 558 -17.52 -11.86 4.98
CA TYR A 558 -17.63 -10.85 6.02
C TYR A 558 -18.45 -11.35 7.22
N TRP A 559 -19.52 -12.09 6.95
CA TRP A 559 -20.34 -12.71 7.96
C TRP A 559 -19.57 -13.81 8.73
N LEU A 560 -18.83 -14.64 8.00
CA LEU A 560 -18.01 -15.69 8.63
C LEU A 560 -16.87 -15.09 9.47
N ALA A 561 -16.24 -13.99 9.02
CA ALA A 561 -15.24 -13.26 9.81
C ALA A 561 -15.81 -12.80 11.17
N TYR A 562 -17.04 -12.33 11.15
CA TYR A 562 -17.77 -12.00 12.38
C TYR A 562 -18.01 -13.25 13.26
N LYS A 563 -18.44 -14.36 12.71
CA LYS A 563 -18.73 -15.59 13.48
C LYS A 563 -17.44 -16.24 14.02
N GLU A 564 -16.35 -16.25 13.26
CA GLU A 564 -15.06 -16.87 13.63
C GLU A 564 -14.19 -15.99 14.55
N GLY A 565 -14.63 -14.80 14.93
CA GLY A 565 -13.92 -13.96 15.89
C GLY A 565 -12.74 -13.17 15.34
N CYS A 566 -12.62 -12.98 14.03
CA CYS A 566 -11.60 -12.12 13.44
C CYS A 566 -11.74 -10.66 13.91
N LYS A 567 -10.63 -9.93 14.01
CA LYS A 567 -10.60 -8.50 14.35
C LYS A 567 -10.80 -7.59 13.14
N GLY A 568 -10.57 -8.10 11.95
CA GLY A 568 -10.80 -7.42 10.68
C GLY A 568 -10.63 -8.39 9.52
N VAL A 569 -11.02 -7.98 8.33
CA VAL A 569 -10.82 -8.76 7.10
C VAL A 569 -10.74 -7.84 5.89
N THR A 570 -9.89 -8.21 4.95
CA THR A 570 -9.75 -7.59 3.64
C THR A 570 -10.03 -8.63 2.57
N VAL A 571 -10.79 -8.25 1.55
CA VAL A 571 -11.08 -9.10 0.38
C VAL A 571 -10.42 -8.51 -0.86
N TYR A 572 -10.04 -9.38 -1.77
CA TYR A 572 -9.56 -8.99 -3.09
C TYR A 572 -10.14 -9.94 -4.15
N ARG A 573 -10.97 -9.40 -5.03
CA ARG A 573 -11.50 -10.15 -6.17
C ARG A 573 -10.63 -9.91 -7.41
N ASP A 574 -10.26 -10.96 -8.11
CA ASP A 574 -9.47 -10.85 -9.34
C ASP A 574 -10.17 -9.93 -10.35
N GLY A 575 -9.42 -9.01 -10.96
CA GLY A 575 -9.94 -8.04 -11.92
C GLY A 575 -10.73 -6.86 -11.32
N CYS A 576 -10.82 -6.71 -9.99
CA CYS A 576 -11.52 -5.56 -9.38
C CYS A 576 -10.71 -4.23 -9.42
N LYS A 577 -9.45 -4.27 -9.82
CA LYS A 577 -8.60 -3.08 -10.02
C LYS A 577 -7.91 -3.18 -11.38
N SER A 578 -7.79 -2.07 -12.10
CA SER A 578 -7.15 -2.00 -13.43
C SER A 578 -5.64 -2.31 -13.41
N VAL A 579 -4.97 -2.05 -12.28
CA VAL A 579 -3.55 -2.36 -12.09
C VAL A 579 -3.40 -3.44 -11.04
N GLN A 580 -3.00 -4.63 -11.46
CA GLN A 580 -2.68 -5.75 -10.56
C GLN A 580 -1.16 -5.84 -10.35
N VAL A 581 -0.76 -6.03 -9.09
CA VAL A 581 0.66 -6.14 -8.70
C VAL A 581 1.23 -7.52 -9.08
N LEU A 582 0.37 -8.55 -9.10
CA LEU A 582 0.70 -9.92 -9.46
C LEU A 582 -0.33 -10.43 -10.48
N ALA A 583 0.12 -10.95 -11.60
CA ALA A 583 -0.71 -11.57 -12.62
C ALA A 583 -0.07 -12.87 -13.10
N THR A 584 -0.89 -13.90 -13.34
CA THR A 584 -0.47 -15.13 -14.04
C THR A 584 -0.30 -14.85 -15.53
N GLY A 585 0.41 -15.73 -16.27
CA GLY A 585 0.65 -15.55 -17.69
C GLY A 585 -0.64 -15.43 -18.55
N GLU A 586 -1.70 -16.10 -18.15
CA GLU A 586 -3.04 -15.98 -18.79
C GLU A 586 -3.75 -14.69 -18.35
N GLY A 587 -3.64 -14.27 -17.10
CA GLY A 587 -4.16 -13.01 -16.61
C GLY A 587 -3.54 -11.79 -17.30
N GLN A 588 -2.24 -11.84 -17.62
CA GLN A 588 -1.57 -10.78 -18.40
C GLN A 588 -2.12 -10.68 -19.82
N LYS A 589 -2.34 -11.81 -20.50
CA LYS A 589 -2.95 -11.84 -21.84
C LYS A 589 -4.40 -11.34 -21.84
N ALA A 590 -5.18 -11.67 -20.83
CA ALA A 590 -6.55 -11.19 -20.66
C ALA A 590 -6.59 -9.67 -20.37
N MET A 591 -5.62 -9.13 -19.63
CA MET A 591 -5.49 -7.70 -19.40
C MET A 591 -5.12 -6.93 -20.66
N GLU A 592 -4.17 -7.44 -21.45
CA GLU A 592 -3.80 -6.86 -22.74
C GLU A 592 -4.96 -6.87 -23.73
N GLN A 593 -5.78 -7.92 -23.73
CA GLN A 593 -7.00 -8.02 -24.56
C GLN A 593 -8.13 -7.11 -24.06
N ASN A 594 -8.34 -6.98 -22.76
CA ASN A 594 -9.36 -6.09 -22.19
C ASN A 594 -8.98 -4.60 -22.29
N GLN A 595 -7.70 -4.25 -22.23
CA GLN A 595 -7.27 -2.89 -22.54
C GLN A 595 -7.48 -2.52 -24.01
N GLY A 596 -7.41 -3.51 -24.92
CA GLY A 596 -7.79 -3.35 -26.32
C GLY A 596 -9.31 -3.24 -26.54
N ALA A 597 -10.11 -3.91 -25.71
CA ALA A 597 -11.58 -3.92 -25.84
C ALA A 597 -12.26 -2.73 -25.12
N ALA A 598 -11.68 -2.22 -24.02
CA ALA A 598 -12.21 -1.06 -23.31
C ALA A 598 -12.04 0.27 -24.07
N GLN A 599 -11.18 0.31 -25.10
CA GLN A 599 -11.07 1.45 -26.02
C GLN A 599 -12.12 1.43 -27.15
N ALA A 600 -12.97 0.40 -27.21
CA ALA A 600 -13.96 0.21 -28.30
C ALA A 600 -15.44 0.33 -27.88
N ALA A 601 -15.73 0.65 -26.61
CA ALA A 601 -17.12 0.76 -26.13
C ALA A 601 -17.42 2.17 -25.56
N ASP A 602 -17.96 3.03 -26.39
CA ASP A 602 -18.69 4.24 -26.00
C ASP A 602 -20.20 3.88 -25.94
N PRO A 603 -20.88 3.94 -24.79
CA PRO A 603 -22.30 3.62 -24.70
C PRO A 603 -23.14 4.90 -24.77
N GLY A 604 -23.71 5.18 -25.92
CA GLY A 604 -24.71 6.22 -26.01
C GLY A 604 -25.25 6.51 -27.39
N ALA A 605 -26.22 5.71 -27.86
CA ALA A 605 -27.34 6.20 -28.68
C ALA A 605 -28.35 5.08 -28.92
N ASP A 606 -29.56 5.28 -28.42
CA ASP A 606 -30.78 4.61 -28.89
C ASP A 606 -31.01 4.88 -30.36
N ALA A 607 -31.26 3.88 -31.16
CA ALA A 607 -31.72 4.02 -32.54
C ALA A 607 -32.70 2.92 -32.92
N THR A 608 -33.93 3.35 -33.13
CA THR A 608 -34.91 2.69 -33.98
C THR A 608 -34.88 3.31 -35.37
N GLY A 609 -34.70 2.51 -36.43
CA GLY A 609 -34.84 2.96 -37.81
C GLY A 609 -34.09 2.08 -38.84
N GLU A 610 -34.83 1.48 -39.75
CA GLU A 610 -34.36 0.60 -40.86
C GLU A 610 -33.41 1.34 -41.84
N PRO A 611 -32.49 0.65 -42.52
CA PRO A 611 -31.48 1.25 -43.38
C PRO A 611 -31.93 1.39 -44.83
N GLN A 612 -31.75 2.57 -45.42
CA GLN A 612 -31.69 2.76 -46.86
C GLN A 612 -30.23 2.88 -47.33
N PRO A 613 -29.90 2.49 -48.56
CA PRO A 613 -28.52 2.41 -49.05
C PRO A 613 -28.01 3.78 -49.51
N LEU A 614 -26.80 4.13 -49.06
CA LEU A 614 -26.06 5.32 -49.47
C LEU A 614 -24.92 4.99 -50.46
N PRO A 615 -24.48 5.94 -51.26
CA PRO A 615 -23.56 5.72 -52.38
C PRO A 615 -22.12 5.51 -51.95
N GLN A 616 -21.35 4.85 -52.80
CA GLN A 616 -19.96 4.48 -52.64
C GLN A 616 -19.05 5.71 -52.39
N GLU A 617 -18.38 5.73 -51.24
CA GLU A 617 -17.29 6.63 -50.95
C GLU A 617 -15.93 6.05 -51.40
N ALA A 618 -15.02 6.96 -51.76
CA ALA A 618 -13.66 6.65 -52.17
C ALA A 618 -12.81 6.06 -51.03
N PRO A 619 -11.73 5.32 -51.33
CA PRO A 619 -11.01 4.50 -50.34
C PRO A 619 -10.27 5.39 -49.36
N THR A 620 -10.60 5.19 -48.04
CA THR A 620 -9.83 5.68 -46.91
C THR A 620 -8.47 4.98 -46.82
N PRO A 621 -7.35 5.70 -46.61
CA PRO A 621 -6.05 5.04 -46.44
C PRO A 621 -5.98 4.28 -45.16
N SER A 622 -5.63 2.99 -45.24
CA SER A 622 -5.40 2.09 -44.11
C SER A 622 -4.26 2.56 -43.24
N LEU A 623 -4.52 2.76 -41.94
CA LEU A 623 -3.50 2.95 -40.90
C LEU A 623 -2.74 1.64 -40.66
N SER A 624 -1.75 1.36 -41.50
CA SER A 624 -0.73 0.34 -41.28
C SER A 624 0.66 0.89 -41.56
N ALA A 625 1.06 1.95 -40.85
CA ALA A 625 2.43 2.39 -40.85
C ALA A 625 2.90 2.48 -39.41
N GLY A 626 3.80 1.61 -39.01
CA GLY A 626 4.54 1.73 -37.75
C GLY A 626 5.23 3.10 -37.63
N VAL A 627 5.61 3.48 -36.42
CA VAL A 627 6.30 4.77 -36.13
C VAL A 627 7.43 4.99 -37.15
N ARG A 628 7.35 6.08 -37.94
CA ARG A 628 8.35 6.41 -38.96
C ARG A 628 9.74 6.50 -38.32
N ARG A 629 10.73 5.85 -38.91
CA ARG A 629 12.13 5.92 -38.45
C ARG A 629 12.64 7.34 -38.61
N ARG A 630 13.40 7.80 -37.62
CA ARG A 630 14.06 9.11 -37.65
C ARG A 630 15.19 9.11 -38.66
N PRO A 631 15.23 10.05 -39.62
CA PRO A 631 16.41 10.29 -40.46
C PRO A 631 17.60 10.78 -39.61
N ASP A 632 18.81 10.54 -40.09
CA ASP A 632 20.05 10.96 -39.40
C ASP A 632 20.16 12.48 -39.30
N ILE A 633 19.69 13.21 -40.32
CA ILE A 633 19.70 14.67 -40.39
C ILE A 633 18.28 15.15 -40.62
N LEU A 634 17.82 16.08 -39.77
CA LEU A 634 16.54 16.79 -39.91
C LEU A 634 16.79 18.29 -39.84
N TRP A 635 15.99 19.03 -40.61
CA TRP A 635 15.94 20.49 -40.54
C TRP A 635 14.73 20.92 -39.75
N GLY A 636 14.81 22.06 -39.06
CA GLY A 636 13.73 22.57 -38.26
C GLY A 636 14.03 23.97 -37.71
N PHE A 637 13.19 24.45 -36.83
CA PHE A 637 13.37 25.72 -36.14
C PHE A 637 13.33 25.57 -34.62
N THR A 638 13.93 26.57 -33.94
CA THR A 638 13.84 26.66 -32.46
C THR A 638 13.16 28.02 -32.15
N GLN A 639 12.06 27.94 -31.40
CA GLN A 639 11.32 29.10 -30.96
C GLN A 639 11.46 29.33 -29.46
N LYS A 640 11.72 30.56 -29.04
CA LYS A 640 11.73 31.01 -27.67
C LYS A 640 10.31 31.35 -27.23
N VAL A 641 9.79 30.67 -26.21
CA VAL A 641 8.43 30.85 -25.67
C VAL A 641 8.51 31.18 -24.18
N PRO A 642 8.11 32.38 -23.75
CA PRO A 642 8.05 32.68 -22.30
C PRO A 642 6.84 31.97 -21.71
N THR A 643 7.06 31.33 -20.54
CA THR A 643 6.05 30.66 -19.72
C THR A 643 6.15 31.15 -18.28
N GLY A 644 5.13 30.94 -17.47
CA GLY A 644 5.15 31.30 -16.05
C GLY A 644 6.20 30.58 -15.21
N LEU A 645 6.77 29.51 -15.74
CA LEU A 645 7.84 28.72 -15.10
C LEU A 645 9.24 29.05 -15.66
N GLY A 646 9.35 30.07 -16.51
CA GLY A 646 10.59 30.51 -17.16
C GLY A 646 10.53 30.43 -18.68
N THR A 647 11.65 30.74 -19.34
CA THR A 647 11.74 30.69 -20.80
C THR A 647 11.86 29.23 -21.27
N MET A 648 10.93 28.80 -22.13
CA MET A 648 10.97 27.54 -22.84
C MET A 648 11.58 27.74 -24.24
N TYR A 649 12.45 26.84 -24.64
CA TYR A 649 12.95 26.71 -26.02
C TYR A 649 12.30 25.48 -26.64
N LEU A 650 11.49 25.69 -27.68
CA LEU A 650 10.84 24.63 -28.43
C LEU A 650 11.52 24.45 -29.77
N THR A 651 12.14 23.29 -29.98
CA THR A 651 12.72 22.90 -31.27
C THR A 651 11.76 21.96 -31.98
N VAL A 652 11.37 22.29 -33.19
CA VAL A 652 10.53 21.46 -34.06
C VAL A 652 11.33 21.12 -35.30
N ASN A 653 11.55 19.82 -35.51
CA ASN A 653 12.21 19.32 -36.70
C ASN A 653 11.15 18.80 -37.70
N GLU A 654 11.41 18.95 -38.99
CA GLU A 654 10.47 18.72 -40.08
C GLU A 654 10.98 17.66 -41.06
N VAL A 655 10.04 16.98 -41.69
CA VAL A 655 10.24 16.14 -42.87
C VAL A 655 9.25 16.65 -43.94
N GLU A 656 9.78 17.04 -45.11
CA GLU A 656 8.94 17.56 -46.24
C GLU A 656 8.01 18.68 -45.83
N GLY A 657 8.46 19.60 -44.95
CA GLY A 657 7.66 20.73 -44.46
C GLY A 657 6.57 20.40 -43.44
N CYS A 658 6.51 19.14 -42.97
CA CYS A 658 5.59 18.69 -41.92
C CYS A 658 6.35 18.48 -40.62
N PRO A 659 5.78 18.83 -39.44
CA PRO A 659 6.43 18.60 -38.15
C PRO A 659 6.58 17.11 -37.91
N PHE A 660 7.79 16.71 -37.51
CA PHE A 660 8.16 15.32 -37.33
C PHE A 660 8.55 14.98 -35.88
N GLU A 661 9.30 15.88 -35.24
CA GLU A 661 9.67 15.72 -33.82
C GLU A 661 9.74 17.07 -33.11
N VAL A 662 9.47 17.08 -31.82
CA VAL A 662 9.42 18.26 -30.96
C VAL A 662 10.26 18.04 -29.71
N PHE A 663 11.15 18.99 -29.42
CA PHE A 663 11.93 19.04 -28.20
C PHE A 663 11.58 20.32 -27.44
N ALA A 664 11.18 20.17 -26.17
CA ALA A 664 10.86 21.28 -25.29
C ALA A 664 11.84 21.35 -24.12
N THR A 665 12.60 22.41 -24.00
CA THR A 665 13.58 22.61 -22.93
C THR A 665 13.23 23.89 -22.15
N ILE A 666 13.18 23.79 -20.83
CA ILE A 666 12.86 24.93 -19.94
C ILE A 666 13.76 24.92 -18.70
N GLY A 667 14.39 26.03 -18.37
CA GLY A 667 15.26 26.17 -17.22
C GLY A 667 16.57 25.37 -17.31
N LYS A 668 17.20 25.08 -16.16
CA LYS A 668 18.41 24.25 -16.06
C LYS A 668 18.03 22.77 -16.04
N SER A 669 18.81 21.92 -16.72
CA SER A 669 18.61 20.48 -16.76
C SER A 669 18.55 19.87 -15.34
N GLY A 670 17.72 18.84 -15.15
CA GLY A 670 17.59 18.11 -13.88
C GLY A 670 16.43 18.53 -12.97
N HIS A 671 15.65 19.55 -13.32
CA HIS A 671 14.46 19.93 -12.56
C HIS A 671 13.19 19.22 -13.05
N SER A 672 12.23 19.00 -12.14
CA SER A 672 10.91 18.37 -12.43
C SER A 672 10.17 19.03 -13.62
N ILE A 673 10.31 20.33 -13.80
CA ILE A 673 9.70 21.11 -14.88
C ILE A 673 10.30 20.73 -16.23
N THR A 674 11.63 20.58 -16.29
CA THR A 674 12.35 20.17 -17.52
C THR A 674 11.94 18.76 -17.94
N ALA A 675 11.83 17.82 -16.97
CA ALA A 675 11.40 16.45 -17.23
C ALA A 675 9.96 16.38 -17.78
N LYS A 676 9.05 17.21 -17.25
CA LYS A 676 7.67 17.31 -17.77
C LYS A 676 7.62 17.86 -19.19
N ALA A 677 8.36 18.94 -19.48
CA ALA A 677 8.45 19.52 -20.81
C ALA A 677 9.04 18.53 -21.83
N GLU A 678 10.09 17.80 -21.44
CA GLU A 678 10.71 16.77 -22.27
C GLU A 678 9.76 15.58 -22.53
N ALA A 679 9.02 15.10 -21.51
CA ALA A 679 8.05 14.02 -21.66
C ALA A 679 6.94 14.41 -22.66
N ILE A 680 6.39 15.63 -22.57
CA ILE A 680 5.40 16.12 -23.51
C ILE A 680 5.98 16.21 -24.92
N GLY A 681 7.19 16.75 -25.07
CA GLY A 681 7.87 16.81 -26.37
C GLY A 681 8.08 15.43 -27.02
N ARG A 682 8.45 14.43 -26.23
CA ARG A 682 8.60 13.03 -26.69
C ARG A 682 7.28 12.41 -27.12
N LEU A 683 6.19 12.62 -26.37
CA LEU A 683 4.85 12.13 -26.74
C LEU A 683 4.32 12.81 -28.00
N VAL A 684 4.50 14.12 -28.15
CA VAL A 684 4.17 14.86 -29.37
C VAL A 684 4.97 14.33 -30.56
N SER A 685 6.28 14.10 -30.38
CA SER A 685 7.14 13.51 -31.41
C SER A 685 6.67 12.11 -31.83
N LEU A 686 6.27 11.29 -30.87
CA LEU A 686 5.73 9.96 -31.15
C LEU A 686 4.44 10.05 -31.97
N ALA A 687 3.49 10.91 -31.58
CA ALA A 687 2.25 11.12 -32.29
C ALA A 687 2.46 11.59 -33.74
N LEU A 688 3.32 12.60 -33.95
CA LEU A 688 3.66 13.11 -35.29
C LEU A 688 4.34 12.05 -36.17
N ARG A 689 5.24 11.27 -35.60
CA ARG A 689 5.93 10.17 -36.30
C ARG A 689 5.00 9.00 -36.60
N SER A 690 3.95 8.82 -35.82
CA SER A 690 2.89 7.82 -36.07
C SER A 690 1.84 8.30 -37.07
N GLY A 691 1.98 9.50 -37.64
CA GLY A 691 1.08 10.03 -38.67
C GLY A 691 -0.11 10.82 -38.14
N VAL A 692 -0.17 11.12 -36.84
CA VAL A 692 -1.20 12.00 -36.28
C VAL A 692 -1.05 13.41 -36.84
N ASN A 693 -2.16 14.02 -37.25
CA ASN A 693 -2.17 15.36 -37.80
C ASN A 693 -1.76 16.38 -36.72
N VAL A 694 -0.94 17.37 -37.09
CA VAL A 694 -0.52 18.44 -36.17
C VAL A 694 -1.71 19.23 -35.60
N ARG A 695 -2.81 19.36 -36.32
CA ARG A 695 -4.05 19.98 -35.82
C ARG A 695 -4.64 19.24 -34.63
N ASP A 696 -4.64 17.91 -34.68
CA ASP A 696 -5.15 17.08 -33.61
C ASP A 696 -4.24 17.15 -32.37
N VAL A 697 -2.93 17.19 -32.59
CA VAL A 697 -1.95 17.38 -31.50
C VAL A 697 -2.16 18.76 -30.84
N ILE A 698 -2.34 19.81 -31.62
CA ILE A 698 -2.62 21.16 -31.10
C ILE A 698 -3.93 21.18 -30.32
N ALA A 699 -4.99 20.55 -30.82
CA ALA A 699 -6.29 20.50 -30.16
C ALA A 699 -6.21 19.80 -28.78
N GLN A 700 -5.35 18.78 -28.62
CA GLN A 700 -5.18 18.08 -27.35
C GLN A 700 -4.35 18.86 -26.31
N LEU A 701 -3.46 19.77 -26.74
CA LEU A 701 -2.57 20.52 -25.86
C LEU A 701 -3.08 21.92 -25.54
N LYS A 702 -3.91 22.51 -26.43
CA LYS A 702 -4.43 23.87 -26.31
C LYS A 702 -5.43 23.98 -25.18
N GLY A 703 -5.32 25.04 -24.36
CA GLY A 703 -6.23 25.32 -23.27
C GLY A 703 -5.97 24.53 -21.99
N ILE A 704 -4.94 23.66 -21.95
CA ILE A 704 -4.56 22.98 -20.69
C ILE A 704 -4.06 24.03 -19.69
N GLY A 705 -4.76 24.16 -18.56
CA GLY A 705 -4.42 25.08 -17.47
C GLY A 705 -3.20 24.65 -16.67
N GLY A 706 -2.52 25.60 -16.04
CA GLY A 706 -1.39 25.38 -15.14
C GLY A 706 -1.35 26.45 -14.04
N GLU A 707 -0.47 26.25 -13.05
CA GLU A 707 -0.38 27.08 -11.85
C GLU A 707 0.13 28.52 -12.14
N HIS A 708 0.83 28.73 -13.26
CA HIS A 708 1.49 30.01 -13.58
C HIS A 708 1.22 30.45 -15.01
N PRO A 709 0.03 30.98 -15.33
CA PRO A 709 -0.27 31.55 -16.66
C PRO A 709 0.52 32.81 -16.91
N VAL A 710 0.86 33.11 -18.20
CA VAL A 710 1.60 34.31 -18.62
C VAL A 710 0.83 35.08 -19.68
N PHE A 711 0.65 36.37 -19.48
CA PHE A 711 0.07 37.30 -20.47
C PHE A 711 1.10 37.69 -21.53
N ARG A 712 0.67 37.71 -22.78
CA ARG A 712 1.42 38.20 -23.93
C ARG A 712 0.61 39.25 -24.70
N HIS A 713 1.28 40.02 -25.55
CA HIS A 713 0.60 41.04 -26.42
C HIS A 713 -0.53 40.49 -27.30
N LYS A 714 -0.61 39.15 -27.46
CA LYS A 714 -1.64 38.45 -28.25
C LYS A 714 -2.21 37.23 -27.54
N GLY A 715 -2.55 37.33 -26.26
CA GLY A 715 -3.27 36.28 -25.52
C GLY A 715 -2.54 35.72 -24.30
N LEU A 716 -3.21 34.83 -23.60
CA LEU A 716 -2.77 34.18 -22.36
C LEU A 716 -2.22 32.79 -22.68
N LEU A 717 -1.03 32.45 -22.19
CA LEU A 717 -0.49 31.09 -22.19
C LEU A 717 -0.72 30.47 -20.82
N LEU A 718 -1.48 29.41 -20.78
CA LEU A 718 -1.99 28.81 -19.55
C LEU A 718 -0.96 27.86 -18.88
N SER A 719 -0.12 27.18 -19.68
CA SER A 719 0.82 26.15 -19.19
C SER A 719 1.89 25.80 -20.22
N ILE A 720 2.79 24.85 -19.91
CA ILE A 720 3.77 24.29 -20.86
C ILE A 720 3.10 23.58 -22.04
N PRO A 721 2.11 22.67 -21.86
CA PRO A 721 1.37 22.08 -22.97
C PRO A 721 0.72 23.12 -23.88
N ASP A 722 0.05 24.13 -23.30
CA ASP A 722 -0.59 25.20 -24.04
C ASP A 722 0.42 26.08 -24.81
N ALA A 723 1.60 26.29 -24.23
CA ALA A 723 2.68 27.02 -24.91
C ALA A 723 3.29 26.21 -26.07
N ILE A 724 3.35 24.89 -26.01
CA ILE A 724 3.75 24.01 -27.12
C ILE A 724 2.68 24.05 -28.21
N ALA A 725 1.40 23.93 -27.86
CA ALA A 725 0.27 24.08 -28.82
C ALA A 725 0.29 25.41 -29.54
N TRP A 726 0.47 26.52 -28.79
CA TRP A 726 0.55 27.84 -29.31
C TRP A 726 1.71 28.02 -30.34
N ALA A 727 2.88 27.46 -30.03
CA ALA A 727 4.03 27.53 -30.93
C ALA A 727 3.81 26.75 -32.24
N LEU A 728 3.26 25.54 -32.15
CA LEU A 728 2.91 24.70 -33.28
C LEU A 728 1.80 25.38 -34.15
N GLU A 729 0.77 25.95 -33.51
CA GLU A 729 -0.33 26.64 -34.18
C GLU A 729 0.15 27.86 -34.99
N ASN A 730 0.98 28.70 -34.36
CA ASN A 730 1.53 29.88 -35.01
C ASN A 730 2.40 29.56 -36.24
N HIS A 731 3.07 28.42 -36.25
CA HIS A 731 3.95 28.05 -37.34
C HIS A 731 3.23 27.31 -38.46
N TYR A 732 2.34 26.36 -38.12
CA TYR A 732 1.75 25.45 -39.12
C TYR A 732 0.32 25.80 -39.56
N LEU A 733 -0.39 26.66 -38.81
CA LEU A 733 -1.80 26.98 -39.10
C LEU A 733 -2.02 28.44 -39.50
N HIS A 734 -0.96 29.22 -39.74
CA HIS A 734 -1.11 30.61 -40.25
C HIS A 734 -1.67 30.61 -41.65
N GLY A 735 -2.98 30.85 -41.78
CA GLY A 735 -3.70 31.00 -43.07
C GLY A 735 -5.11 30.44 -43.07
N GLU A 736 -5.51 29.66 -42.10
CA GLU A 736 -6.90 29.21 -41.96
C GLU A 736 -7.52 29.76 -40.67
N HIS A 737 -8.61 30.55 -40.82
CA HIS A 737 -9.43 30.99 -39.69
C HIS A 737 -10.07 29.78 -39.02
N VAL A 738 -9.39 29.16 -38.02
CA VAL A 738 -10.07 28.35 -37.05
C VAL A 738 -10.70 29.32 -36.04
N GLY A 739 -12.02 29.27 -35.92
CA GLY A 739 -12.81 30.21 -35.15
C GLY A 739 -12.22 30.49 -33.77
N MET A 740 -11.90 31.74 -33.54
CA MET A 740 -11.70 32.24 -32.18
C MET A 740 -12.99 31.99 -31.41
N VAL A 741 -12.90 31.29 -30.27
CA VAL A 741 -13.87 31.56 -29.21
C VAL A 741 -13.54 32.95 -28.69
N SER A 742 -14.13 33.94 -29.34
CA SER A 742 -14.26 35.28 -28.81
C SER A 742 -15.37 35.21 -27.79
N ASP A 743 -15.01 35.30 -26.52
CA ASP A 743 -15.76 36.03 -25.51
C ASP A 743 -15.08 35.94 -24.14
N ILE A 744 -13.92 36.59 -24.02
CA ILE A 744 -13.58 37.30 -22.81
C ILE A 744 -13.25 38.72 -23.25
N GLN A 745 -14.29 39.52 -23.53
CA GLN A 745 -14.18 40.96 -23.47
C GLN A 745 -13.74 41.31 -22.06
N GLY A 746 -12.65 42.10 -21.96
CA GLY A 746 -12.13 42.55 -20.68
C GLY A 746 -13.27 43.08 -19.82
N GLN A 747 -13.54 42.43 -18.69
CA GLN A 747 -14.51 42.94 -17.74
C GLN A 747 -13.98 44.27 -17.24
N VAL A 748 -14.73 45.35 -17.56
CA VAL A 748 -14.45 46.68 -17.02
C VAL A 748 -15.08 46.82 -15.64
N CYS A 749 -14.42 47.55 -14.78
CA CYS A 749 -14.91 47.85 -13.45
C CYS A 749 -16.27 48.55 -13.49
N PRO A 750 -17.30 48.04 -12.80
CA PRO A 750 -18.63 48.63 -12.83
C PRO A 750 -18.67 49.99 -12.12
N GLU A 751 -17.65 50.36 -11.34
CA GLU A 751 -17.62 51.64 -10.62
C GLU A 751 -16.84 52.74 -11.33
N CYS A 752 -15.77 52.42 -12.07
CA CYS A 752 -14.92 53.43 -12.68
C CYS A 752 -14.62 53.21 -14.17
N GLY A 753 -15.06 52.07 -14.75
CA GLY A 753 -14.86 51.80 -16.19
C GLY A 753 -13.45 51.30 -16.56
N GLU A 754 -12.50 51.21 -15.60
CA GLU A 754 -11.13 50.71 -15.84
C GLU A 754 -11.08 49.19 -15.93
N ALA A 755 -10.04 48.62 -16.53
CA ALA A 755 -9.88 47.17 -16.69
C ALA A 755 -9.69 46.50 -15.34
N LEU A 756 -10.44 45.40 -15.09
CA LEU A 756 -10.28 44.55 -13.91
C LEU A 756 -9.11 43.59 -14.11
N LEU A 757 -8.29 43.43 -13.05
CA LEU A 757 -7.20 42.47 -12.96
C LEU A 757 -7.60 41.31 -12.06
N PHE A 758 -7.24 40.09 -12.44
CA PHE A 758 -7.45 38.90 -11.60
C PHE A 758 -6.25 38.71 -10.68
N GLN A 759 -6.44 38.91 -9.38
CA GLN A 759 -5.41 38.71 -8.34
C GLN A 759 -5.98 37.88 -7.18
N GLU A 760 -5.23 36.89 -6.73
CA GLU A 760 -5.55 36.03 -5.57
C GLU A 760 -6.96 35.40 -5.61
N GLY A 761 -7.45 35.02 -6.80
CA GLY A 761 -8.78 34.44 -6.94
C GLY A 761 -9.93 35.42 -7.10
N CYS A 762 -9.66 36.75 -7.13
CA CYS A 762 -10.64 37.81 -7.27
C CYS A 762 -10.34 38.74 -8.48
N LEU A 763 -11.38 39.29 -9.11
CA LEU A 763 -11.25 40.36 -10.05
C LEU A 763 -11.16 41.70 -9.29
N THR A 764 -10.01 42.38 -9.35
CA THR A 764 -9.76 43.64 -8.67
C THR A 764 -9.49 44.76 -9.63
N CYS A 765 -10.00 45.93 -9.32
CA CYS A 765 -9.72 47.16 -10.06
C CYS A 765 -8.55 47.91 -9.43
N PRO A 766 -7.42 48.10 -10.14
CA PRO A 766 -6.26 48.80 -9.56
C PRO A 766 -6.50 50.32 -9.42
N ALA A 767 -7.51 50.89 -10.12
CA ALA A 767 -7.77 52.31 -10.07
C ALA A 767 -8.69 52.73 -8.91
N CYS A 768 -9.73 51.94 -8.58
CA CYS A 768 -10.69 52.29 -7.53
C CYS A 768 -10.78 51.30 -6.37
N GLY A 769 -10.05 50.16 -6.41
CA GLY A 769 -10.08 49.15 -5.37
C GLY A 769 -11.28 48.21 -5.39
N PHE A 770 -12.16 48.30 -6.39
CA PHE A 770 -13.27 47.33 -6.54
C PHE A 770 -12.72 45.88 -6.61
N SER A 771 -13.30 44.97 -5.85
CA SER A 771 -12.92 43.55 -5.86
C SER A 771 -14.16 42.67 -5.89
N ARG A 772 -14.16 41.70 -6.79
CA ARG A 772 -15.19 40.66 -6.90
C ARG A 772 -14.55 39.29 -6.97
N CYS A 773 -14.72 38.47 -5.92
CA CYS A 773 -14.29 37.08 -5.87
C CYS A 773 -15.38 36.14 -6.40
N SER A 774 -15.02 35.13 -7.15
CA SER A 774 -15.95 34.13 -7.70
C SER A 774 -16.18 32.99 -6.74
#